data_2463992ecea0f397ff3b44141afe0edd
#
_entry.id   2463992ecea0f397ff3b44141afe0edd
#
_cell.length_a   1.000
_cell.length_b   1.000
_cell.length_c   1.000
_cell.angle_alpha   90.00
_cell.angle_beta   90.00
_cell.angle_gamma   90.00
#
_symmetry.space_group_name_H-M   'P 1'
#
loop_
_entity.id
_entity.type
_entity.pdbx_description
1 polymer ?
#
loop_
_entity_poly.entity_id
_entity_poly.type
_entity_poly.pdbx_seq_one_letter_code
_entity_poly.pdbx_strand_id
1 'polypeptide(L)'
;MAKATATLLALGCVLTANGFVVVPPVHKAAGRAGSATAKTSYKHNNNEASWRAGPERSIATSSSKAFATRALRMAADGGGKDEAKAKREPWEFKRFVKTFLFFQGPRRPSLPFSSKARTARRSRRTAREAATAPGAAEGNLPSYLDGGKGVVLVTGATGGVGRRVVEELRRKGVSVRGMARNKSKAMAMLTGGKEPKEGSGLEVVVGDIRDKSSLVPSLFKDVSAVVSCTAAIVRPKEGDGPDRAKYFQGITFYEPEVADVPKETEFEGLSNLVEAVSRYSDINGKTLFACLPSFQEAWRQWGALDDVVMGGVSESGLRVVPGAGEVDPGRGGAAAAAAVFSGEVKTSNSGGFVSIRTRNAAPPLDLSAYDALRLRVKGDGNRYKFSIYDSPGWNSKAWCDTFDTVEGEWMDVDIPFDTLKYNFRTESVKDPPAFSKSTISSFQLMLSKFELDGKLNPNFSAGPFELTISSIKAVSIGGSEPQNSRFVHLSSAGVTRPGRPDLDIDAEPPAVRMNDMLSYLLTYKLKGEDVVRNSGLPHTIIRPCALTEEPAGAPMIVAQGDNIKGKISRDDIAELAVEALLKPDANGLTFEVKSDLAFSTLWEGVPEGSPSRPYGEILGPLKQGLTGKEWMGDKTPEEAQGVTTAAQKS
;
A
#
# COMPACT_ATOMS: atom_id res chain seq x y z
N MET A 1 16.82 -11.40 -52.41
CA MET A 1 17.12 -12.34 -51.34
C MET A 1 18.58 -12.30 -50.82
N ALA A 2 19.56 -11.87 -51.61
CA ALA A 2 20.98 -11.87 -51.17
C ALA A 2 21.39 -10.71 -50.22
N LYS A 3 20.58 -9.65 -50.02
CA LYS A 3 20.88 -8.55 -49.09
C LYS A 3 20.33 -8.76 -47.68
N ALA A 4 19.42 -9.69 -47.47
CA ALA A 4 18.86 -10.00 -46.16
C ALA A 4 19.73 -10.98 -45.34
N THR A 5 20.55 -11.79 -46.00
CA THR A 5 21.41 -12.80 -45.35
C THR A 5 22.67 -12.21 -44.72
N ALA A 6 23.16 -11.07 -45.24
CA ALA A 6 24.37 -10.42 -44.71
C ALA A 6 24.12 -9.65 -43.37
N THR A 7 22.90 -9.24 -43.10
CA THR A 7 22.55 -8.50 -41.87
C THR A 7 22.28 -9.44 -40.67
N LEU A 8 21.94 -10.70 -40.94
CA LEU A 8 21.67 -11.71 -39.90
C LEU A 8 22.94 -12.31 -39.30
N LEU A 9 24.03 -12.35 -40.05
CA LEU A 9 25.34 -12.87 -39.60
C LEU A 9 26.07 -11.91 -38.63
N ALA A 10 25.72 -10.64 -38.64
CA ALA A 10 26.29 -9.65 -37.72
C ALA A 10 25.66 -9.68 -36.32
N LEU A 11 24.54 -10.38 -36.12
CA LEU A 11 23.80 -10.46 -34.85
C LEU A 11 23.97 -11.79 -34.09
N GLY A 12 24.83 -12.70 -34.53
CA GLY A 12 25.15 -13.93 -33.81
C GLY A 12 23.99 -14.94 -33.70
N CYS A 13 23.02 -14.92 -34.63
CA CYS A 13 21.90 -15.86 -34.63
C CYS A 13 22.12 -16.97 -35.68
N VAL A 14 22.03 -18.24 -35.27
CA VAL A 14 22.06 -19.41 -36.15
C VAL A 14 20.67 -20.03 -36.20
N LEU A 15 20.18 -20.29 -37.40
CA LEU A 15 18.89 -20.92 -37.65
C LEU A 15 19.06 -22.44 -37.60
N THR A 16 18.35 -23.12 -36.69
CA THR A 16 18.27 -24.58 -36.66
C THR A 16 16.83 -25.01 -36.91
N ALA A 17 16.63 -26.27 -37.28
CA ALA A 17 15.32 -26.82 -37.65
C ALA A 17 14.24 -26.76 -36.56
N ASN A 18 14.58 -26.37 -35.33
CA ASN A 18 13.67 -26.34 -34.16
C ASN A 18 13.51 -24.97 -33.49
N GLY A 19 13.93 -23.86 -34.11
CA GLY A 19 13.73 -22.51 -33.56
C GLY A 19 15.01 -21.70 -33.32
N PHE A 20 14.88 -20.46 -32.90
CA PHE A 20 15.99 -19.54 -32.64
C PHE A 20 16.62 -19.78 -31.26
N VAL A 21 17.96 -19.95 -31.22
CA VAL A 21 18.73 -19.95 -29.96
C VAL A 21 19.75 -18.81 -30.03
N VAL A 22 19.75 -17.94 -29.01
CA VAL A 22 20.71 -16.84 -28.86
C VAL A 22 21.89 -17.36 -28.03
N VAL A 23 23.09 -17.34 -28.60
CA VAL A 23 24.34 -17.74 -27.93
C VAL A 23 25.07 -16.45 -27.53
N PRO A 24 25.43 -16.23 -26.24
CA PRO A 24 26.20 -15.06 -25.85
C PRO A 24 27.65 -15.13 -26.32
N PRO A 25 28.31 -13.99 -26.61
CA PRO A 25 29.70 -13.97 -27.09
C PRO A 25 30.68 -14.41 -26.00
N VAL A 26 31.58 -15.33 -26.35
CA VAL A 26 32.66 -15.79 -25.49
C VAL A 26 33.81 -14.79 -25.53
N HIS A 27 34.06 -14.11 -24.42
CA HIS A 27 35.28 -13.30 -24.28
C HIS A 27 36.50 -14.21 -24.02
N LYS A 28 37.46 -14.17 -24.93
CA LYS A 28 38.79 -14.75 -24.74
C LYS A 28 39.58 -13.90 -23.75
N ALA A 29 39.85 -14.42 -22.56
CA ALA A 29 40.90 -13.91 -21.70
C ALA A 29 42.18 -14.70 -21.90
N ALA A 30 43.25 -14.01 -22.23
CA ALA A 30 44.57 -14.58 -22.43
C ALA A 30 45.22 -14.90 -21.07
N GLY A 31 45.92 -16.01 -21.02
CA GLY A 31 46.39 -16.64 -19.84
C GLY A 31 47.64 -16.05 -19.16
N ARG A 32 47.91 -16.56 -17.98
CA ARG A 32 49.27 -16.91 -17.51
C ARG A 32 49.18 -18.04 -16.49
N ALA A 33 50.11 -18.98 -16.69
CA ALA A 33 50.27 -20.22 -15.96
C ALA A 33 50.85 -20.02 -14.56
N GLY A 34 50.43 -20.90 -13.62
CA GLY A 34 51.09 -21.08 -12.33
C GLY A 34 50.62 -22.39 -11.71
N SER A 35 51.51 -23.38 -11.71
CA SER A 35 51.36 -24.75 -11.22
C SER A 35 51.26 -24.80 -9.70
N ALA A 36 50.37 -25.61 -9.13
CA ALA A 36 50.63 -26.36 -7.90
C ALA A 36 49.64 -27.53 -7.76
N THR A 37 50.20 -28.69 -7.69
CA THR A 37 49.57 -30.00 -7.43
C THR A 37 49.20 -30.17 -5.98
N ALA A 38 47.99 -30.68 -5.71
CA ALA A 38 47.72 -31.44 -4.49
C ALA A 38 46.63 -32.49 -4.76
N LYS A 39 47.04 -33.73 -4.69
CA LYS A 39 46.18 -34.93 -4.69
C LYS A 39 45.60 -35.09 -3.29
N THR A 40 44.29 -35.31 -3.20
CA THR A 40 43.74 -36.05 -2.05
C THR A 40 42.55 -36.89 -2.51
N SER A 41 42.71 -38.18 -2.40
CA SER A 41 41.77 -39.27 -2.62
C SER A 41 40.77 -39.34 -1.45
N TYR A 42 39.50 -39.51 -1.72
CA TYR A 42 38.61 -40.12 -0.72
C TYR A 42 37.64 -41.13 -1.39
N LYS A 43 37.50 -42.25 -0.68
CA LYS A 43 36.92 -43.52 -1.05
C LYS A 43 35.39 -43.47 -1.17
N HIS A 44 34.86 -44.25 -2.11
CA HIS A 44 33.52 -44.76 -2.19
C HIS A 44 33.11 -45.51 -0.90
N ASN A 45 31.88 -45.28 -0.46
CA ASN A 45 31.13 -46.25 0.34
C ASN A 45 29.69 -46.30 -0.17
N ASN A 46 29.38 -47.43 -0.80
CA ASN A 46 28.03 -47.83 -1.17
C ASN A 46 27.28 -48.27 0.08
N ASN A 47 26.06 -47.77 0.28
CA ASN A 47 25.05 -48.46 1.04
C ASN A 47 23.70 -48.28 0.33
N GLU A 48 23.27 -49.33 -0.34
CA GLU A 48 21.92 -49.52 -0.86
C GLU A 48 20.93 -49.71 0.31
N ALA A 49 19.92 -48.84 0.32
CA ALA A 49 18.70 -49.11 1.10
C ALA A 49 17.51 -49.04 0.15
N SER A 50 16.98 -50.20 -0.14
CA SER A 50 15.78 -50.45 -0.93
C SER A 50 14.53 -49.94 -0.20
N TRP A 51 13.82 -48.96 -0.77
CA TRP A 51 12.46 -48.63 -0.36
C TRP A 51 11.48 -49.02 -1.46
N ARG A 52 10.60 -49.95 -1.12
CA ARG A 52 9.49 -50.41 -1.96
C ARG A 52 8.47 -49.30 -2.10
N ALA A 53 8.17 -48.89 -3.35
CA ALA A 53 7.10 -47.96 -3.68
C ALA A 53 5.74 -48.66 -3.50
N GLY A 54 4.86 -48.10 -2.66
CA GLY A 54 3.43 -48.41 -2.63
C GLY A 54 2.69 -47.57 -3.69
N PRO A 55 1.56 -48.02 -4.22
CA PRO A 55 0.91 -47.38 -5.35
C PRO A 55 0.22 -46.07 -4.94
N GLU A 56 0.70 -44.96 -5.45
CA GLU A 56 -0.03 -43.68 -5.45
C GLU A 56 -1.26 -43.77 -6.37
N ARG A 57 -2.44 -43.69 -5.76
CA ARG A 57 -3.70 -43.59 -6.50
C ARG A 57 -3.80 -42.20 -7.16
N SER A 58 -3.69 -42.16 -8.47
CA SER A 58 -3.93 -40.98 -9.30
C SER A 58 -5.43 -40.67 -9.38
N ILE A 59 -5.91 -39.69 -8.60
CA ILE A 59 -7.31 -39.19 -8.66
C ILE A 59 -7.47 -37.97 -9.63
N ALA A 60 -6.42 -37.59 -10.34
CA ALA A 60 -6.46 -36.35 -11.13
C ALA A 60 -6.79 -36.52 -12.64
N THR A 61 -7.05 -37.72 -13.14
CA THR A 61 -7.16 -37.94 -14.59
C THR A 61 -8.56 -38.16 -15.16
N SER A 62 -9.60 -38.27 -14.33
CA SER A 62 -10.96 -38.57 -14.85
C SER A 62 -11.75 -37.30 -15.27
N SER A 63 -11.54 -36.16 -14.62
CA SER A 63 -12.30 -34.94 -14.91
C SER A 63 -11.82 -34.24 -16.21
N SER A 64 -10.52 -34.22 -16.50
CA SER A 64 -9.97 -33.57 -17.69
C SER A 64 -10.28 -34.33 -18.99
N LYS A 65 -10.30 -35.68 -18.94
CA LYS A 65 -10.69 -36.52 -20.09
C LYS A 65 -12.18 -36.39 -20.41
N ALA A 66 -13.04 -36.29 -19.38
CA ALA A 66 -14.47 -36.11 -19.58
C ALA A 66 -14.82 -34.77 -20.24
N PHE A 67 -14.09 -33.70 -19.90
CA PHE A 67 -14.29 -32.37 -20.50
C PHE A 67 -13.82 -32.33 -21.97
N ALA A 68 -12.64 -32.85 -22.25
CA ALA A 68 -12.12 -32.92 -23.62
C ALA A 68 -12.99 -33.82 -24.53
N THR A 69 -13.49 -34.94 -24.01
CA THR A 69 -14.38 -35.84 -24.74
C THR A 69 -15.76 -35.21 -24.97
N ARG A 70 -16.27 -34.39 -24.04
CA ARG A 70 -17.54 -33.68 -24.21
C ARG A 70 -17.43 -32.50 -25.17
N ALA A 71 -16.31 -31.78 -25.17
CA ALA A 71 -16.02 -30.72 -26.16
C ALA A 71 -15.91 -31.29 -27.58
N LEU A 72 -15.29 -32.46 -27.73
CA LEU A 72 -15.22 -33.19 -29.00
C LEU A 72 -16.57 -33.75 -29.46
N ARG A 73 -17.44 -34.21 -28.53
CA ARG A 73 -18.80 -34.65 -28.86
C ARG A 73 -19.72 -33.46 -29.26
N MET A 74 -19.61 -32.31 -28.60
CA MET A 74 -20.38 -31.13 -29.01
C MET A 74 -19.99 -30.59 -30.39
N ALA A 75 -18.78 -30.88 -30.88
CA ALA A 75 -18.36 -30.58 -32.24
C ALA A 75 -18.86 -31.59 -33.29
N ALA A 76 -19.29 -32.80 -32.85
CA ALA A 76 -19.76 -33.88 -33.75
C ALA A 76 -21.29 -33.95 -33.90
N ASP A 77 -22.07 -33.47 -32.89
CA ASP A 77 -23.54 -33.60 -32.89
C ASP A 77 -24.28 -32.36 -33.49
N GLY A 78 -23.76 -31.80 -34.56
CA GLY A 78 -24.35 -30.68 -35.31
C GLY A 78 -25.36 -31.12 -36.40
N GLY A 79 -26.29 -32.00 -36.09
CA GLY A 79 -27.32 -32.45 -37.03
C GLY A 79 -28.74 -32.27 -36.51
N GLY A 80 -29.41 -31.17 -36.86
CA GLY A 80 -30.83 -30.89 -36.52
C GLY A 80 -31.38 -29.68 -37.28
N LYS A 81 -32.09 -29.89 -38.27
CA LYS A 81 -33.05 -29.24 -39.18
C LYS A 81 -33.32 -27.73 -39.05
N ASP A 82 -33.13 -27.06 -40.21
CA ASP A 82 -33.89 -25.94 -40.81
C ASP A 82 -34.24 -24.70 -39.94
N GLU A 83 -33.23 -23.89 -39.70
CA GLU A 83 -33.33 -22.43 -39.65
C GLU A 83 -32.20 -21.83 -40.49
N ALA A 84 -32.46 -20.67 -41.13
CA ALA A 84 -31.54 -20.07 -42.10
C ALA A 84 -30.10 -20.07 -41.60
N LYS A 85 -29.22 -20.87 -42.25
CA LYS A 85 -27.82 -21.05 -41.89
C LYS A 85 -27.05 -19.74 -42.00
N ALA A 86 -27.04 -18.94 -40.92
CA ALA A 86 -25.96 -17.99 -40.71
C ALA A 86 -24.63 -18.75 -40.75
N LYS A 87 -23.74 -18.37 -41.66
CA LYS A 87 -22.40 -18.98 -41.86
C LYS A 87 -21.66 -18.95 -40.52
N ARG A 88 -21.51 -20.11 -39.84
CA ARG A 88 -20.76 -20.18 -38.59
C ARG A 88 -19.31 -19.86 -38.90
N GLU A 89 -18.72 -18.96 -38.10
CA GLU A 89 -17.28 -18.67 -38.18
C GLU A 89 -16.47 -19.90 -37.73
N PRO A 90 -15.30 -20.16 -38.32
CA PRO A 90 -14.47 -21.32 -37.96
C PRO A 90 -13.96 -21.21 -36.52
N TRP A 91 -14.16 -22.27 -35.73
CA TRP A 91 -13.71 -22.35 -34.34
C TRP A 91 -12.18 -22.39 -34.24
N GLU A 92 -11.58 -21.51 -33.42
CA GLU A 92 -10.15 -21.40 -33.26
C GLU A 92 -9.56 -22.37 -32.22
N PHE A 93 -9.35 -23.61 -32.60
CA PHE A 93 -8.79 -24.64 -31.73
C PHE A 93 -7.42 -24.25 -31.10
N LYS A 94 -6.58 -23.51 -31.81
CA LYS A 94 -5.28 -23.03 -31.28
C LYS A 94 -5.44 -22.13 -30.05
N ARG A 95 -6.44 -21.25 -30.03
CA ARG A 95 -6.74 -20.38 -28.90
C ARG A 95 -7.26 -21.17 -27.71
N PHE A 96 -8.15 -22.13 -27.94
CA PHE A 96 -8.61 -23.05 -26.90
C PHE A 96 -7.44 -23.78 -26.23
N VAL A 97 -6.52 -24.35 -26.99
CA VAL A 97 -5.33 -25.04 -26.46
C VAL A 97 -4.44 -24.07 -25.67
N LYS A 98 -4.23 -22.85 -26.16
CA LYS A 98 -3.43 -21.83 -25.46
C LYS A 98 -4.05 -21.47 -24.10
N THR A 99 -5.35 -21.26 -24.04
CA THR A 99 -6.11 -20.98 -22.81
C THR A 99 -5.99 -22.17 -21.84
N PHE A 100 -6.22 -23.38 -22.31
CA PHE A 100 -6.10 -24.60 -21.51
C PHE A 100 -4.71 -24.77 -20.90
N LEU A 101 -3.65 -24.61 -21.71
CA LEU A 101 -2.26 -24.70 -21.24
C LEU A 101 -1.88 -23.60 -20.26
N PHE A 102 -2.43 -22.40 -20.37
CA PHE A 102 -2.17 -21.32 -19.42
C PHE A 102 -2.65 -21.69 -18.00
N PHE A 103 -3.84 -22.28 -17.88
CA PHE A 103 -4.43 -22.61 -16.57
C PHE A 103 -4.00 -23.99 -16.03
N GLN A 104 -3.64 -24.94 -16.90
CA GLN A 104 -3.27 -26.32 -16.54
C GLN A 104 -1.77 -26.62 -16.68
N GLY A 105 -0.99 -25.69 -17.24
CA GLY A 105 0.46 -25.85 -17.43
C GLY A 105 1.26 -25.91 -16.13
N PRO A 106 2.54 -26.34 -16.17
CA PRO A 106 3.39 -26.44 -15.00
C PRO A 106 3.47 -25.07 -14.31
N ARG A 107 3.24 -25.08 -13.00
CA ARG A 107 3.25 -23.86 -12.16
C ARG A 107 4.65 -23.26 -12.20
N ARG A 108 4.81 -22.09 -12.81
CA ARG A 108 5.98 -21.23 -12.55
C ARG A 108 5.91 -20.75 -11.10
N PRO A 109 7.05 -20.47 -10.43
CA PRO A 109 7.07 -20.20 -8.99
C PRO A 109 6.10 -19.09 -8.62
N SER A 110 5.47 -19.32 -7.48
CA SER A 110 4.39 -18.56 -6.84
C SER A 110 4.59 -17.04 -6.80
N LEU A 111 3.46 -16.32 -6.77
CA LEU A 111 3.32 -14.91 -6.43
C LEU A 111 4.26 -14.51 -5.27
N PRO A 112 4.78 -13.26 -5.22
CA PRO A 112 5.64 -12.77 -4.14
C PRO A 112 5.00 -12.80 -2.74
N PHE A 113 3.76 -13.30 -2.62
CA PHE A 113 3.04 -13.48 -1.36
C PHE A 113 3.51 -14.68 -0.50
N SER A 114 4.39 -15.58 -1.00
CA SER A 114 4.61 -16.87 -0.32
C SER A 114 6.00 -17.14 0.23
N SER A 115 6.96 -16.21 0.17
CA SER A 115 8.32 -16.52 0.66
C SER A 115 8.50 -16.48 2.19
N LYS A 116 7.48 -16.06 2.97
CA LYS A 116 7.61 -15.91 4.45
C LYS A 116 7.01 -17.05 5.28
N ALA A 117 6.23 -17.95 4.71
CA ALA A 117 5.59 -19.02 5.50
C ALA A 117 6.55 -20.11 6.01
N ARG A 118 7.73 -20.27 5.42
CA ARG A 118 8.72 -21.29 5.84
C ARG A 118 9.69 -20.78 6.91
N THR A 119 9.93 -19.48 6.97
CA THR A 119 10.78 -18.84 7.99
C THR A 119 10.03 -18.56 9.29
N ALA A 120 8.71 -18.34 9.23
CA ALA A 120 7.90 -18.03 10.40
C ALA A 120 7.83 -19.16 11.45
N ARG A 121 8.04 -20.43 11.06
CA ARG A 121 8.07 -21.54 12.03
C ARG A 121 9.38 -21.65 12.81
N ARG A 122 10.48 -21.08 12.29
CA ARG A 122 11.77 -21.06 12.98
C ARG A 122 11.96 -19.77 13.80
N SER A 123 11.36 -18.65 13.37
CA SER A 123 11.42 -17.40 14.12
C SER A 123 10.48 -17.35 15.32
N ARG A 124 9.37 -18.12 15.33
CA ARG A 124 8.50 -18.26 16.52
C ARG A 124 9.20 -18.89 17.73
N ARG A 125 10.27 -19.66 17.51
CA ARG A 125 11.05 -20.23 18.61
C ARG A 125 12.09 -19.25 19.17
N THR A 126 12.69 -18.43 18.33
CA THR A 126 13.68 -17.41 18.75
C THR A 126 13.03 -16.13 19.29
N ALA A 127 11.83 -15.75 18.78
CA ALA A 127 11.09 -14.61 19.33
C ALA A 127 10.51 -14.90 20.72
N ARG A 128 10.20 -16.17 21.03
CA ARG A 128 9.71 -16.57 22.36
C ARG A 128 10.82 -16.61 23.41
N GLU A 129 12.09 -16.75 23.01
CA GLU A 129 13.24 -16.72 23.91
C GLU A 129 13.79 -15.31 24.15
N ALA A 130 13.44 -14.31 23.27
CA ALA A 130 13.81 -12.91 23.45
C ALA A 130 12.78 -12.08 24.23
N ALA A 131 11.58 -12.62 24.46
CA ALA A 131 10.45 -11.93 25.10
C ALA A 131 10.35 -12.15 26.61
N THR A 132 11.40 -12.65 27.26
CA THR A 132 11.46 -12.74 28.73
C THR A 132 12.34 -11.66 29.33
N ALA A 133 11.97 -10.40 29.10
CA ALA A 133 12.33 -9.29 29.98
C ALA A 133 11.07 -8.97 30.83
N PRO A 134 11.17 -8.90 32.17
CA PRO A 134 10.03 -8.65 33.02
C PRO A 134 9.59 -7.20 32.90
N GLY A 135 8.35 -6.94 32.47
CA GLY A 135 7.72 -5.63 32.53
C GLY A 135 6.93 -5.12 31.30
N ALA A 136 6.73 -5.92 30.25
CA ALA A 136 5.85 -5.50 29.16
C ALA A 136 4.39 -5.83 29.50
N ALA A 137 3.56 -4.81 29.76
CA ALA A 137 2.12 -4.97 29.77
C ALA A 137 1.67 -5.44 28.38
N GLU A 138 1.08 -6.65 28.30
CA GLU A 138 0.51 -7.24 27.08
C GLU A 138 -0.74 -6.45 26.64
N GLY A 139 -0.55 -5.35 25.93
CA GLY A 139 -1.59 -4.77 25.08
C GLY A 139 -1.53 -5.49 23.73
N ASN A 140 -2.59 -6.18 23.32
CA ASN A 140 -2.68 -6.79 22.00
C ASN A 140 -2.48 -5.71 20.92
N LEU A 141 -1.46 -5.88 20.07
CA LEU A 141 -1.26 -5.00 18.91
C LEU A 141 -2.45 -5.16 17.95
N PRO A 142 -2.88 -4.07 17.28
CA PRO A 142 -3.87 -4.18 16.23
C PRO A 142 -3.45 -5.19 15.16
N SER A 143 -4.42 -5.90 14.57
CA SER A 143 -4.16 -7.00 13.62
C SER A 143 -3.25 -6.63 12.45
N TYR A 144 -3.24 -5.36 12.05
CA TYR A 144 -2.39 -4.85 10.98
C TYR A 144 -0.92 -4.65 11.37
N LEU A 145 -0.60 -4.64 12.67
CA LEU A 145 0.75 -4.57 13.21
C LEU A 145 1.19 -5.90 13.86
N ASP A 146 0.23 -6.80 14.13
CA ASP A 146 0.49 -8.05 14.84
C ASP A 146 1.28 -9.06 13.99
N GLY A 147 2.14 -9.82 14.65
CA GLY A 147 2.93 -10.88 14.05
C GLY A 147 3.94 -10.41 12.99
N GLY A 148 4.34 -9.13 12.99
CA GLY A 148 5.29 -8.57 12.02
C GLY A 148 4.73 -8.44 10.60
N LYS A 149 3.41 -8.43 10.46
CA LYS A 149 2.74 -8.35 9.14
C LYS A 149 2.74 -6.93 8.55
N GLY A 150 2.80 -5.89 9.38
CA GLY A 150 2.81 -4.50 8.96
C GLY A 150 4.07 -3.76 9.39
N VAL A 151 4.44 -2.77 8.61
CA VAL A 151 5.57 -1.87 8.87
C VAL A 151 5.04 -0.48 9.15
N VAL A 152 5.54 0.18 10.19
CA VAL A 152 5.28 1.61 10.43
C VAL A 152 6.40 2.43 9.79
N LEU A 153 6.04 3.29 8.85
CA LEU A 153 6.96 4.27 8.27
C LEU A 153 7.04 5.49 9.19
N VAL A 154 8.24 5.83 9.64
CA VAL A 154 8.49 7.07 10.42
C VAL A 154 9.27 8.03 9.55
N THR A 155 8.67 9.17 9.17
CA THR A 155 9.39 10.23 8.47
C THR A 155 10.04 11.17 9.49
N GLY A 156 11.13 11.84 9.11
CA GLY A 156 11.89 12.63 10.07
C GLY A 156 12.51 11.78 11.20
N ALA A 157 12.83 10.50 10.92
CA ALA A 157 13.31 9.52 11.90
C ALA A 157 14.61 9.92 12.63
N THR A 158 15.35 10.89 12.13
CA THR A 158 16.55 11.45 12.79
C THR A 158 16.27 12.72 13.61
N GLY A 159 15.01 13.19 13.63
CA GLY A 159 14.59 14.33 14.43
C GLY A 159 14.43 14.00 15.91
N GLY A 160 14.27 15.02 16.74
CA GLY A 160 14.12 14.87 18.20
C GLY A 160 12.97 13.96 18.60
N VAL A 161 11.78 14.12 18.00
CA VAL A 161 10.63 13.24 18.24
C VAL A 161 10.71 11.96 17.43
N GLY A 162 11.06 12.04 16.12
CA GLY A 162 11.03 10.87 15.24
C GLY A 162 11.91 9.70 15.69
N ARG A 163 13.12 9.97 16.23
CA ARG A 163 13.99 8.91 16.78
C ARG A 163 13.34 8.19 17.98
N ARG A 164 12.64 8.93 18.83
CA ARG A 164 11.93 8.41 20.01
C ARG A 164 10.70 7.58 19.60
N VAL A 165 10.00 8.01 18.56
CA VAL A 165 8.92 7.22 17.95
C VAL A 165 9.45 5.88 17.42
N VAL A 166 10.62 5.87 16.74
CA VAL A 166 11.26 4.63 16.28
C VAL A 166 11.60 3.72 17.46
N GLU A 167 12.16 4.28 18.54
CA GLU A 167 12.51 3.52 19.74
C GLU A 167 11.26 2.92 20.42
N GLU A 168 10.20 3.71 20.58
CA GLU A 168 8.96 3.30 21.23
C GLU A 168 8.24 2.20 20.43
N LEU A 169 8.10 2.34 19.11
CA LEU A 169 7.54 1.31 18.24
C LEU A 169 8.32 -0.01 18.34
N ARG A 170 9.65 0.08 18.36
CA ARG A 170 10.50 -1.11 18.50
C ARG A 170 10.37 -1.76 19.87
N ARG A 171 10.25 -0.95 20.94
CA ARG A 171 10.00 -1.44 22.30
C ARG A 171 8.70 -2.25 22.38
N LYS A 172 7.67 -1.83 21.60
CA LYS A 172 6.40 -2.55 21.47
C LYS A 172 6.46 -3.73 20.47
N GLY A 173 7.61 -4.05 19.89
CA GLY A 173 7.78 -5.16 18.96
C GLY A 173 7.27 -4.90 17.54
N VAL A 174 6.97 -3.65 17.19
CA VAL A 174 6.50 -3.24 15.87
C VAL A 174 7.68 -3.11 14.90
N SER A 175 7.49 -3.56 13.65
CA SER A 175 8.46 -3.36 12.58
C SER A 175 8.43 -1.92 12.08
N VAL A 176 9.61 -1.27 12.03
CA VAL A 176 9.75 0.16 11.71
C VAL A 176 10.61 0.37 10.47
N ARG A 177 10.17 1.26 9.60
CA ARG A 177 10.97 1.82 8.51
C ARG A 177 11.24 3.28 8.80
N GLY A 178 12.47 3.60 9.21
CA GLY A 178 12.90 4.97 9.48
C GLY A 178 13.36 5.67 8.20
N MET A 179 12.63 6.70 7.75
CA MET A 179 12.98 7.48 6.57
C MET A 179 13.73 8.75 6.94
N ALA A 180 14.87 8.98 6.31
CA ALA A 180 15.70 10.15 6.50
C ALA A 180 16.39 10.59 5.20
N ARG A 181 16.76 11.87 5.10
CA ARG A 181 17.47 12.43 3.95
C ARG A 181 18.93 11.94 3.83
N ASN A 182 19.54 11.64 4.94
CA ASN A 182 20.95 11.21 5.01
C ASN A 182 21.06 9.84 5.72
N LYS A 183 21.42 8.81 4.94
CA LYS A 183 21.54 7.43 5.43
C LYS A 183 22.60 7.30 6.55
N SER A 184 23.77 7.89 6.37
CA SER A 184 24.87 7.77 7.34
C SER A 184 24.50 8.38 8.69
N LYS A 185 23.84 9.56 8.69
CA LYS A 185 23.32 10.19 9.91
C LYS A 185 22.25 9.32 10.58
N ALA A 186 21.32 8.78 9.79
CA ALA A 186 20.25 7.92 10.30
C ALA A 186 20.81 6.63 10.91
N MET A 187 21.77 6.00 10.24
CA MET A 187 22.47 4.82 10.75
C MET A 187 23.19 5.11 12.07
N ALA A 188 23.94 6.22 12.15
CA ALA A 188 24.63 6.61 13.39
C ALA A 188 23.64 6.80 14.54
N MET A 189 22.50 7.47 14.29
CA MET A 189 21.52 7.83 15.34
C MET A 189 20.59 6.68 15.75
N LEU A 190 20.17 5.83 14.81
CA LEU A 190 19.17 4.79 15.07
C LEU A 190 19.78 3.42 15.37
N THR A 191 21.02 3.16 14.96
CA THR A 191 21.66 1.84 15.07
C THR A 191 23.09 1.87 15.65
N GLY A 192 23.57 3.05 16.07
CA GLY A 192 24.96 3.23 16.48
C GLY A 192 25.96 3.00 15.34
N GLY A 193 25.58 3.25 14.10
CA GLY A 193 26.43 3.10 12.91
C GLY A 193 26.52 1.67 12.35
N LYS A 194 25.79 0.72 12.91
CA LYS A 194 25.78 -0.68 12.45
C LYS A 194 24.60 -0.93 11.53
N GLU A 195 24.79 -1.72 10.46
CA GLU A 195 23.66 -2.15 9.64
C GLU A 195 22.66 -2.94 10.49
N PRO A 196 21.34 -2.63 10.38
CA PRO A 196 20.33 -3.38 11.11
C PRO A 196 20.38 -4.86 10.70
N LYS A 197 20.41 -5.75 11.66
CA LYS A 197 20.36 -7.20 11.38
C LYS A 197 19.02 -7.54 10.75
N GLU A 198 19.02 -8.48 9.79
CA GLU A 198 17.78 -9.04 9.24
C GLU A 198 16.92 -9.58 10.37
N GLY A 199 15.64 -9.18 10.41
CA GLY A 199 14.71 -9.53 11.49
C GLY A 199 14.81 -8.65 12.75
N SER A 200 15.63 -7.59 12.78
CA SER A 200 15.73 -6.67 13.93
C SER A 200 14.50 -5.76 14.11
N GLY A 201 13.56 -5.81 13.18
CA GLY A 201 12.37 -4.93 13.18
C GLY A 201 12.65 -3.48 12.81
N LEU A 202 13.89 -3.13 12.37
CA LEU A 202 14.22 -1.79 11.90
C LEU A 202 14.86 -1.84 10.51
N GLU A 203 14.33 -1.00 9.62
CA GLU A 203 14.92 -0.70 8.30
C GLU A 203 15.17 0.80 8.19
N VAL A 204 16.33 1.20 7.67
CA VAL A 204 16.67 2.61 7.42
C VAL A 204 16.67 2.87 5.92
N VAL A 205 15.83 3.82 5.48
CA VAL A 205 15.65 4.16 4.07
C VAL A 205 15.93 5.64 3.82
N VAL A 206 16.30 5.97 2.57
CA VAL A 206 16.55 7.34 2.15
C VAL A 206 15.32 7.86 1.39
N GLY A 207 14.84 9.05 1.77
CA GLY A 207 13.78 9.77 1.09
C GLY A 207 13.66 11.19 1.65
N ASP A 208 13.28 12.12 0.78
CA ASP A 208 12.96 13.51 1.14
C ASP A 208 11.53 13.82 0.67
N ILE A 209 10.64 14.18 1.59
CA ILE A 209 9.24 14.48 1.24
C ILE A 209 9.13 15.67 0.28
N ARG A 210 10.10 16.58 0.25
CA ARG A 210 10.15 17.72 -0.66
C ARG A 210 10.51 17.31 -2.10
N ASP A 211 11.20 16.18 -2.24
CA ASP A 211 11.54 15.61 -3.55
C ASP A 211 10.63 14.39 -3.84
N LYS A 212 9.56 14.65 -4.58
CA LYS A 212 8.58 13.62 -4.96
C LYS A 212 9.24 12.43 -5.67
N SER A 213 10.32 12.65 -6.42
CA SER A 213 11.03 11.59 -7.15
C SER A 213 11.75 10.60 -6.23
N SER A 214 12.09 11.03 -5.01
CA SER A 214 12.70 10.19 -3.98
C SER A 214 11.69 9.26 -3.29
N LEU A 215 10.38 9.57 -3.37
CA LEU A 215 9.32 8.80 -2.75
C LEU A 215 8.90 7.61 -3.64
N VAL A 216 9.83 6.70 -3.84
CA VAL A 216 9.64 5.54 -4.72
C VAL A 216 8.76 4.47 -4.07
N PRO A 217 8.02 3.65 -4.86
CA PRO A 217 7.10 2.62 -4.35
C PRO A 217 7.70 1.65 -3.34
N SER A 218 8.99 1.33 -3.47
CA SER A 218 9.69 0.41 -2.54
C SER A 218 9.75 0.93 -1.10
N LEU A 219 9.70 2.26 -0.90
CA LEU A 219 9.66 2.86 0.44
C LEU A 219 8.35 2.57 1.18
N PHE A 220 7.27 2.32 0.45
CA PHE A 220 5.92 2.13 0.99
C PHE A 220 5.46 0.67 0.97
N LYS A 221 6.30 -0.23 0.50
CA LYS A 221 5.99 -1.67 0.47
C LYS A 221 5.77 -2.20 1.88
N ASP A 222 4.68 -2.94 2.09
CA ASP A 222 4.26 -3.51 3.38
C ASP A 222 4.01 -2.45 4.49
N VAL A 223 3.96 -1.14 4.13
CA VAL A 223 3.66 -0.05 5.07
C VAL A 223 2.18 -0.06 5.40
N SER A 224 1.86 -0.29 6.67
CA SER A 224 0.50 -0.37 7.21
C SER A 224 0.10 0.85 8.04
N ALA A 225 1.07 1.67 8.45
CA ALA A 225 0.85 2.94 9.12
C ALA A 225 2.03 3.89 8.91
N VAL A 226 1.80 5.18 9.13
CA VAL A 226 2.81 6.25 9.04
C VAL A 226 2.76 7.12 10.29
N VAL A 227 3.93 7.47 10.82
CA VAL A 227 4.09 8.59 11.77
C VAL A 227 4.91 9.68 11.09
N SER A 228 4.27 10.79 10.77
CA SER A 228 4.88 11.94 10.10
C SER A 228 5.46 12.89 11.14
N CYS A 229 6.79 12.82 11.33
CA CYS A 229 7.55 13.67 12.25
C CYS A 229 8.44 14.67 11.51
N THR A 230 8.30 14.80 10.19
CA THR A 230 9.06 15.79 9.41
C THR A 230 8.47 17.16 9.63
N ALA A 231 9.33 18.14 9.91
CA ALA A 231 8.96 19.54 10.07
C ALA A 231 10.09 20.43 9.54
N ALA A 232 9.76 21.67 9.17
CA ALA A 232 10.74 22.69 8.84
C ALA A 232 11.66 22.94 10.06
N ILE A 233 12.94 23.09 9.81
CA ILE A 233 13.93 23.27 10.85
C ILE A 233 13.89 24.73 11.32
N VAL A 234 13.55 24.91 12.60
CA VAL A 234 13.65 26.18 13.30
C VAL A 234 14.86 26.11 14.24
N ARG A 235 15.73 27.08 14.16
CA ARG A 235 16.96 27.18 14.98
C ARG A 235 17.04 28.55 15.63
N PRO A 236 17.87 28.72 16.68
CA PRO A 236 18.21 30.03 17.18
C PRO A 236 18.86 30.86 16.06
N LYS A 237 18.50 32.13 15.98
CA LYS A 237 19.18 33.09 15.11
C LYS A 237 20.67 33.18 15.50
N GLU A 238 21.53 33.42 14.52
CA GLU A 238 22.96 33.56 14.77
C GLU A 238 23.24 34.59 15.88
N GLY A 239 24.03 34.22 16.88
CA GLY A 239 24.30 35.01 18.07
C GLY A 239 23.23 34.90 19.19
N ASP A 240 22.14 34.17 19.02
CA ASP A 240 21.14 33.90 20.04
C ASP A 240 21.20 32.43 20.52
N GLY A 241 22.34 32.04 21.06
CA GLY A 241 22.56 30.70 21.58
C GLY A 241 21.91 30.44 22.94
N PRO A 242 21.86 29.15 23.37
CA PRO A 242 21.28 28.76 24.65
C PRO A 242 22.03 29.34 25.87
N ASP A 243 23.25 29.81 25.70
CA ASP A 243 24.10 30.38 26.77
C ASP A 243 23.82 31.85 27.10
N ARG A 244 22.79 32.43 26.46
CA ARG A 244 22.40 33.83 26.76
C ARG A 244 21.83 33.97 28.13
N ALA A 245 22.32 35.00 28.88
CA ALA A 245 21.85 35.31 30.22
C ALA A 245 20.32 35.51 30.35
N LYS A 246 19.64 35.90 29.25
CA LYS A 246 18.18 36.04 29.22
C LYS A 246 17.41 34.73 29.52
N TYR A 247 17.99 33.56 29.22
CA TYR A 247 17.38 32.28 29.57
C TYR A 247 17.38 32.05 31.09
N PHE A 248 18.37 32.54 31.77
CA PHE A 248 18.45 32.49 33.23
C PHE A 248 17.53 33.53 33.93
N GLN A 249 17.02 34.49 33.17
CA GLN A 249 16.06 35.51 33.63
C GLN A 249 14.60 35.13 33.36
N GLY A 250 14.31 33.90 33.06
CA GLY A 250 12.96 33.43 32.74
C GLY A 250 12.48 33.72 31.31
N ILE A 251 13.32 34.28 30.45
CA ILE A 251 13.04 34.45 29.03
C ILE A 251 13.45 33.15 28.32
N THR A 252 12.51 32.29 28.14
CA THR A 252 12.70 30.92 27.67
C THR A 252 12.75 30.75 26.15
N PHE A 253 12.64 31.83 25.38
CA PHE A 253 12.59 31.77 23.93
C PHE A 253 13.78 32.49 23.28
N TYR A 254 14.50 31.75 22.42
CA TYR A 254 15.44 32.36 21.49
C TYR A 254 14.69 33.05 20.35
N GLU A 255 15.34 34.02 19.69
CA GLU A 255 14.82 34.58 18.44
C GLU A 255 14.90 33.48 17.37
N PRO A 256 13.75 32.99 16.83
CA PRO A 256 13.75 31.85 15.93
C PRO A 256 14.11 32.29 14.50
N GLU A 257 14.88 31.45 13.80
CA GLU A 257 15.14 31.52 12.38
C GLU A 257 14.72 30.21 11.71
N VAL A 258 14.05 30.29 10.57
CA VAL A 258 13.66 29.11 9.79
C VAL A 258 14.76 28.78 8.79
N ALA A 259 15.32 27.57 8.88
CA ALA A 259 16.39 27.12 8.02
C ALA A 259 15.91 26.43 6.72
N ASP A 260 14.70 25.87 6.73
CA ASP A 260 14.03 25.26 5.58
C ASP A 260 12.87 26.17 5.13
N VAL A 261 12.43 26.04 3.88
CA VAL A 261 11.22 26.74 3.40
C VAL A 261 9.97 26.05 3.93
N PRO A 262 9.16 26.72 4.80
CA PRO A 262 7.99 26.08 5.39
C PRO A 262 6.98 25.57 4.37
N LYS A 263 6.71 26.32 3.31
CA LYS A 263 5.82 25.93 2.22
C LYS A 263 6.23 24.58 1.61
N GLU A 264 7.52 24.40 1.31
CA GLU A 264 8.04 23.18 0.70
C GLU A 264 7.98 21.97 1.66
N THR A 265 8.22 22.20 2.97
CA THR A 265 8.30 21.10 3.94
C THR A 265 6.94 20.76 4.54
N GLU A 266 6.21 21.79 5.03
CA GLU A 266 5.01 21.59 5.83
C GLU A 266 3.75 21.36 4.97
N PHE A 267 3.73 21.88 3.74
CA PHE A 267 2.60 21.75 2.84
C PHE A 267 2.92 20.86 1.64
N GLU A 268 3.83 21.26 0.75
CA GLU A 268 4.11 20.54 -0.50
C GLU A 268 4.73 19.17 -0.21
N GLY A 269 5.67 19.10 0.72
CA GLY A 269 6.31 17.85 1.12
C GLY A 269 5.33 16.90 1.80
N LEU A 270 4.47 17.41 2.68
CA LEU A 270 3.43 16.58 3.29
C LEU A 270 2.40 16.12 2.26
N SER A 271 2.06 16.96 1.26
CA SER A 271 1.21 16.57 0.13
C SER A 271 1.81 15.42 -0.67
N ASN A 272 3.10 15.52 -1.00
CA ASN A 272 3.84 14.45 -1.69
C ASN A 272 3.83 13.14 -0.88
N LEU A 273 4.05 13.24 0.45
CA LEU A 273 4.02 12.07 1.34
C LEU A 273 2.64 11.41 1.37
N VAL A 274 1.58 12.21 1.58
CA VAL A 274 0.19 11.71 1.64
C VAL A 274 -0.21 11.04 0.33
N GLU A 275 0.14 11.64 -0.81
CA GLU A 275 -0.11 11.06 -2.12
C GLU A 275 0.63 9.72 -2.31
N ALA A 276 1.93 9.67 -1.96
CA ALA A 276 2.73 8.46 -2.06
C ALA A 276 2.21 7.35 -1.14
N VAL A 277 1.81 7.69 0.09
CA VAL A 277 1.19 6.77 1.05
C VAL A 277 -0.13 6.23 0.50
N SER A 278 -1.02 7.09 0.03
CA SER A 278 -2.32 6.67 -0.52
C SER A 278 -2.16 5.74 -1.73
N ARG A 279 -1.14 6.00 -2.54
CA ARG A 279 -0.90 5.27 -3.79
C ARG A 279 -0.14 3.95 -3.60
N TYR A 280 0.87 3.92 -2.74
CA TYR A 280 1.89 2.86 -2.69
C TYR A 280 1.86 2.01 -1.43
N SER A 281 1.14 2.44 -0.37
CA SER A 281 1.05 1.68 0.88
C SER A 281 -0.22 0.83 0.97
N ASP A 282 -0.29 -0.01 2.00
CA ASP A 282 -1.46 -0.83 2.34
C ASP A 282 -2.41 -0.14 3.34
N ILE A 283 -2.24 1.17 3.62
CA ILE A 283 -3.03 1.91 4.61
C ILE A 283 -4.52 1.97 4.22
N ASN A 284 -4.80 2.27 2.95
CA ASN A 284 -6.15 2.24 2.39
C ASN A 284 -6.51 0.85 1.83
N GLY A 285 -6.08 -0.21 2.52
CA GLY A 285 -6.32 -1.57 2.10
C GLY A 285 -5.07 -2.26 1.53
N LYS A 286 -5.13 -3.59 1.49
CA LYS A 286 -4.04 -4.44 0.97
C LYS A 286 -4.05 -4.42 -0.55
N THR A 287 -2.97 -3.95 -1.16
CA THR A 287 -2.80 -3.98 -2.61
C THR A 287 -2.61 -5.42 -3.09
N LEU A 288 -3.50 -5.90 -3.93
CA LEU A 288 -3.44 -7.22 -4.56
C LEU A 288 -2.77 -7.13 -5.95
N PHE A 289 -3.18 -6.14 -6.74
CA PHE A 289 -2.64 -5.86 -8.06
C PHE A 289 -2.46 -4.37 -8.25
N ALA A 290 -1.31 -3.95 -8.77
CA ALA A 290 -1.03 -2.57 -9.15
C ALA A 290 0.00 -2.54 -10.30
N CYS A 291 0.01 -1.47 -11.09
CA CYS A 291 0.95 -1.32 -12.19
C CYS A 291 2.26 -0.65 -11.73
N LEU A 292 2.84 -1.20 -10.67
CA LEU A 292 4.12 -0.83 -10.10
C LEU A 292 5.16 -1.92 -10.41
N PRO A 293 6.45 -1.60 -10.48
CA PRO A 293 7.50 -2.60 -10.76
C PRO A 293 7.44 -3.83 -9.84
N SER A 294 7.10 -3.64 -8.56
CA SER A 294 6.96 -4.71 -7.57
C SER A 294 5.75 -5.63 -7.80
N PHE A 295 4.77 -5.21 -8.60
CA PHE A 295 3.54 -5.97 -8.90
C PHE A 295 3.45 -6.48 -10.34
N GLN A 296 4.45 -6.28 -11.19
CA GLN A 296 4.41 -6.74 -12.60
C GLN A 296 4.20 -8.24 -12.73
N GLU A 297 4.78 -9.05 -11.86
CA GLU A 297 4.57 -10.50 -11.84
C GLU A 297 3.14 -10.89 -11.44
N ALA A 298 2.45 -10.06 -10.62
CA ALA A 298 1.07 -10.30 -10.24
C ALA A 298 0.14 -10.23 -11.45
N TRP A 299 0.34 -9.26 -12.35
CA TRP A 299 -0.45 -9.15 -13.58
C TRP A 299 -0.23 -10.30 -14.57
N ARG A 300 0.93 -10.95 -14.56
CA ARG A 300 1.21 -12.15 -15.38
C ARG A 300 0.42 -13.39 -14.95
N GLN A 301 -0.22 -13.36 -13.79
CA GLN A 301 -1.10 -14.44 -13.34
C GLN A 301 -2.47 -14.40 -14.03
N TRP A 302 -2.82 -13.28 -14.68
CA TRP A 302 -4.05 -13.15 -15.45
C TRP A 302 -3.91 -13.71 -16.85
N GLY A 303 -4.93 -14.41 -17.31
CA GLY A 303 -5.01 -14.95 -18.67
C GLY A 303 -6.43 -14.88 -19.20
N ALA A 304 -6.55 -14.75 -20.53
CA ALA A 304 -7.82 -14.72 -21.21
C ALA A 304 -8.58 -16.04 -21.07
N LEU A 305 -9.89 -15.93 -20.81
CA LEU A 305 -10.82 -17.05 -20.71
C LEU A 305 -12.14 -16.62 -21.39
N ASP A 306 -12.12 -16.59 -22.72
CA ASP A 306 -13.19 -16.11 -23.56
C ASP A 306 -14.17 -17.23 -23.96
N ASP A 307 -15.26 -16.87 -24.67
CA ASP A 307 -16.31 -17.79 -25.14
C ASP A 307 -15.79 -18.85 -26.15
N VAL A 308 -14.58 -18.72 -26.63
CA VAL A 308 -13.86 -19.74 -27.40
C VAL A 308 -13.89 -21.13 -26.74
N VAL A 309 -13.92 -21.19 -25.40
CA VAL A 309 -14.06 -22.45 -24.64
C VAL A 309 -15.41 -23.12 -24.85
N MET A 310 -16.39 -22.39 -25.38
CA MET A 310 -17.74 -22.87 -25.69
C MET A 310 -18.07 -22.85 -27.19
N GLY A 311 -17.10 -22.53 -28.05
CA GLY A 311 -17.27 -22.47 -29.50
C GLY A 311 -17.53 -21.06 -30.04
N GLY A 312 -17.53 -20.03 -29.20
CA GLY A 312 -17.57 -18.62 -29.61
C GLY A 312 -16.28 -18.16 -30.27
N VAL A 313 -16.25 -16.91 -30.70
CA VAL A 313 -15.14 -16.33 -31.49
C VAL A 313 -14.66 -14.98 -30.92
N SER A 314 -15.10 -14.60 -29.72
CA SER A 314 -14.64 -13.40 -29.02
C SER A 314 -13.17 -13.49 -28.67
N GLU A 315 -12.47 -12.35 -28.59
CA GLU A 315 -11.04 -12.29 -28.29
C GLU A 315 -10.73 -11.21 -27.27
N SER A 316 -9.98 -11.57 -26.23
CA SER A 316 -9.52 -10.61 -25.25
C SER A 316 -8.10 -10.89 -24.75
N GLY A 317 -7.56 -9.93 -24.03
CA GLY A 317 -6.29 -10.05 -23.34
C GLY A 317 -6.06 -8.97 -22.32
N LEU A 318 -5.09 -9.20 -21.45
CA LEU A 318 -4.62 -8.20 -20.48
C LEU A 318 -3.16 -7.85 -20.81
N ARG A 319 -2.89 -6.55 -20.89
CA ARG A 319 -1.53 -6.03 -21.12
C ARG A 319 -1.23 -4.91 -20.13
N VAL A 320 -0.02 -4.84 -19.59
CA VAL A 320 0.44 -3.66 -18.86
C VAL A 320 1.03 -2.68 -19.88
N VAL A 321 0.41 -1.52 -19.99
CA VAL A 321 0.73 -0.48 -20.97
C VAL A 321 1.32 0.73 -20.26
N PRO A 322 2.58 1.12 -20.54
CA PRO A 322 3.14 2.37 -20.05
C PRO A 322 2.34 3.57 -20.58
N GLY A 323 2.08 4.56 -19.73
CA GLY A 323 1.34 5.77 -20.13
C GLY A 323 -0.18 5.60 -20.27
N ALA A 324 -0.75 4.41 -20.00
CA ALA A 324 -2.20 4.21 -20.03
C ALA A 324 -2.89 4.56 -18.69
N GLY A 325 -2.14 4.76 -17.62
CA GLY A 325 -2.66 5.06 -16.29
C GLY A 325 -3.04 6.53 -16.12
N GLU A 326 -3.34 6.89 -14.90
CA GLU A 326 -3.63 8.28 -14.54
C GLU A 326 -2.42 9.18 -14.79
N VAL A 327 -2.71 10.40 -15.25
CA VAL A 327 -1.70 11.44 -15.36
C VAL A 327 -1.25 11.83 -13.96
N ASP A 328 0.04 11.73 -13.70
CA ASP A 328 0.64 12.12 -12.44
C ASP A 328 1.26 13.52 -12.59
N PRO A 329 0.62 14.57 -12.06
CA PRO A 329 1.15 15.93 -12.16
C PRO A 329 2.56 16.06 -11.56
N GLY A 330 2.90 15.22 -10.59
CA GLY A 330 4.20 15.22 -9.94
C GLY A 330 5.32 14.52 -10.71
N ARG A 331 4.98 13.83 -11.81
CA ARG A 331 5.95 13.25 -12.76
C ARG A 331 6.10 14.08 -14.04
N GLY A 332 5.89 15.39 -13.96
CA GLY A 332 5.93 16.25 -15.14
C GLY A 332 4.78 15.99 -16.11
N GLY A 333 3.63 15.50 -15.62
CA GLY A 333 2.47 15.20 -16.45
C GLY A 333 2.55 13.86 -17.19
N ALA A 334 3.54 13.00 -16.90
CA ALA A 334 3.60 11.66 -17.50
C ALA A 334 2.55 10.74 -16.86
N ALA A 335 1.75 10.08 -17.70
CA ALA A 335 0.80 9.09 -17.23
C ALA A 335 1.52 7.82 -16.71
N ALA A 336 0.99 7.24 -15.65
CA ALA A 336 1.49 5.98 -15.07
C ALA A 336 1.25 4.79 -16.02
N ALA A 337 1.82 3.62 -15.72
CA ALA A 337 1.43 2.38 -16.38
C ALA A 337 0.07 1.91 -15.81
N ALA A 338 -0.72 1.25 -16.66
CA ALA A 338 -1.95 0.57 -16.26
C ALA A 338 -2.08 -0.80 -16.93
N ALA A 339 -2.85 -1.69 -16.33
CA ALA A 339 -3.25 -2.93 -16.96
C ALA A 339 -4.48 -2.66 -17.82
N VAL A 340 -4.42 -3.02 -19.10
CA VAL A 340 -5.49 -2.80 -20.06
C VAL A 340 -6.11 -4.14 -20.44
N PHE A 341 -7.35 -4.35 -20.04
CA PHE A 341 -8.19 -5.45 -20.46
C PHE A 341 -8.97 -5.01 -21.70
N SER A 342 -8.60 -5.54 -22.85
CA SER A 342 -9.18 -5.12 -24.13
C SER A 342 -9.29 -6.25 -25.11
N GLY A 343 -10.10 -6.05 -26.16
CA GLY A 343 -10.32 -7.01 -27.20
C GLY A 343 -11.57 -6.71 -28.03
N GLU A 344 -12.19 -7.76 -28.56
CA GLU A 344 -13.41 -7.69 -29.33
C GLU A 344 -14.39 -8.78 -28.87
N VAL A 345 -15.57 -8.38 -28.40
CA VAL A 345 -16.63 -9.32 -28.03
C VAL A 345 -17.57 -9.51 -29.20
N LYS A 346 -17.79 -10.77 -29.60
CA LYS A 346 -18.66 -11.16 -30.71
C LYS A 346 -19.79 -12.05 -30.22
N THR A 347 -20.97 -11.88 -30.81
CA THR A 347 -22.17 -12.69 -30.46
C THR A 347 -22.38 -13.87 -31.41
N SER A 348 -21.50 -14.04 -32.40
CA SER A 348 -21.52 -15.18 -33.34
C SER A 348 -21.35 -16.51 -32.61
N ASN A 349 -21.86 -17.59 -33.19
CA ASN A 349 -21.76 -18.95 -32.64
C ASN A 349 -22.30 -19.13 -31.21
N SER A 350 -23.31 -18.37 -30.82
CA SER A 350 -23.82 -18.31 -29.45
C SER A 350 -22.81 -17.81 -28.43
N GLY A 351 -21.78 -17.07 -28.88
CA GLY A 351 -20.82 -16.33 -28.06
C GLY A 351 -21.46 -15.11 -27.40
N GLY A 352 -20.65 -14.27 -26.81
CA GLY A 352 -21.06 -13.02 -26.22
C GLY A 352 -20.42 -12.75 -24.85
N PHE A 353 -19.26 -13.31 -24.58
CA PHE A 353 -18.46 -12.90 -23.45
C PHE A 353 -16.96 -12.96 -23.71
N VAL A 354 -16.25 -12.09 -23.02
CA VAL A 354 -14.79 -12.09 -22.88
C VAL A 354 -14.47 -12.00 -21.40
N SER A 355 -13.41 -12.65 -20.98
CA SER A 355 -12.97 -12.54 -19.60
C SER A 355 -11.47 -12.78 -19.43
N ILE A 356 -10.94 -12.25 -18.33
CA ILE A 356 -9.62 -12.56 -17.82
C ILE A 356 -9.77 -13.14 -16.41
N ARG A 357 -8.97 -14.18 -16.12
CA ARG A 357 -8.96 -14.84 -14.82
C ARG A 357 -7.54 -15.03 -14.33
N THR A 358 -7.35 -14.94 -13.00
CA THR A 358 -6.05 -15.29 -12.40
C THR A 358 -5.87 -16.80 -12.32
N ARG A 359 -4.62 -17.24 -12.28
CA ARG A 359 -4.30 -18.59 -11.79
C ARG A 359 -4.69 -18.70 -10.34
N ASN A 360 -4.92 -19.94 -9.88
CA ASN A 360 -5.21 -20.18 -8.47
C ASN A 360 -4.01 -19.77 -7.59
N ALA A 361 -4.26 -18.98 -6.57
CA ALA A 361 -3.27 -18.62 -5.56
C ALA A 361 -2.83 -19.87 -4.77
N ALA A 362 -1.56 -19.98 -4.49
CA ALA A 362 -0.98 -21.05 -3.69
C ALA A 362 0.14 -20.49 -2.79
N PRO A 363 -0.09 -20.35 -1.47
CA PRO A 363 -1.33 -20.65 -0.74
C PRO A 363 -2.49 -19.72 -1.14
N PRO A 364 -3.75 -20.06 -0.79
CA PRO A 364 -4.89 -19.16 -0.94
C PRO A 364 -4.66 -17.83 -0.23
N LEU A 365 -5.30 -16.75 -0.73
CA LEU A 365 -5.21 -15.43 -0.11
C LEU A 365 -6.17 -15.35 1.08
N ASP A 366 -5.69 -14.81 2.18
CA ASP A 366 -6.50 -14.47 3.34
C ASP A 366 -6.86 -12.99 3.28
N LEU A 367 -8.16 -12.72 3.11
CA LEU A 367 -8.78 -11.39 3.09
C LEU A 367 -9.76 -11.20 4.26
N SER A 368 -9.66 -11.99 5.33
CA SER A 368 -10.58 -11.95 6.48
C SER A 368 -10.63 -10.58 7.17
N ALA A 369 -9.56 -9.80 7.08
CA ALA A 369 -9.46 -8.46 7.66
C ALA A 369 -10.16 -7.36 6.83
N TYR A 370 -10.78 -7.71 5.70
CA TYR A 370 -11.38 -6.77 4.76
C TYR A 370 -12.84 -7.15 4.48
N ASP A 371 -13.62 -6.20 3.96
CA ASP A 371 -15.03 -6.39 3.64
C ASP A 371 -15.40 -6.09 2.18
N ALA A 372 -14.45 -5.58 1.39
CA ALA A 372 -14.63 -5.32 -0.03
C ALA A 372 -13.33 -5.44 -0.84
N LEU A 373 -13.49 -5.50 -2.16
CA LEU A 373 -12.42 -5.15 -3.10
C LEU A 373 -12.71 -3.79 -3.70
N ARG A 374 -11.69 -2.94 -3.81
CA ARG A 374 -11.72 -1.68 -4.54
C ARG A 374 -10.88 -1.79 -5.81
N LEU A 375 -11.52 -1.51 -6.94
CA LEU A 375 -10.90 -1.45 -8.26
C LEU A 375 -10.79 0.00 -8.69
N ARG A 376 -9.59 0.49 -9.02
CA ARG A 376 -9.38 1.79 -9.67
C ARG A 376 -9.34 1.57 -11.17
N VAL A 377 -10.39 1.98 -11.88
CA VAL A 377 -10.59 1.70 -13.30
C VAL A 377 -10.92 2.95 -14.10
N LYS A 378 -10.59 2.91 -15.41
CA LYS A 378 -11.10 3.84 -16.41
C LYS A 378 -11.96 3.04 -17.36
N GLY A 379 -13.24 3.39 -17.43
CA GLY A 379 -14.27 2.63 -18.13
C GLY A 379 -14.43 3.00 -19.59
N ASP A 380 -15.29 2.24 -20.25
CA ASP A 380 -15.72 2.38 -21.64
C ASP A 380 -17.25 2.43 -21.80
N GLY A 381 -17.98 2.66 -20.68
CA GLY A 381 -19.44 2.69 -20.64
C GLY A 381 -20.11 1.32 -20.51
N ASN A 382 -19.35 0.21 -20.59
CA ASN A 382 -19.89 -1.13 -20.39
C ASN A 382 -20.10 -1.46 -18.91
N ARG A 383 -20.97 -2.44 -18.64
CA ARG A 383 -21.14 -3.08 -17.33
C ARG A 383 -20.33 -4.36 -17.30
N TYR A 384 -19.46 -4.45 -16.30
CA TYR A 384 -18.58 -5.58 -16.06
C TYR A 384 -19.04 -6.42 -14.88
N LYS A 385 -18.65 -7.71 -14.86
CA LYS A 385 -18.83 -8.64 -13.76
C LYS A 385 -17.49 -8.97 -13.15
N PHE A 386 -17.38 -8.85 -11.82
CA PHE A 386 -16.22 -9.29 -11.07
C PHE A 386 -16.56 -10.54 -10.26
N SER A 387 -15.76 -11.58 -10.36
CA SER A 387 -16.01 -12.86 -9.69
C SER A 387 -14.82 -13.24 -8.80
N ILE A 388 -15.12 -13.74 -7.62
CA ILE A 388 -14.18 -14.22 -6.61
C ILE A 388 -14.41 -15.71 -6.40
N TYR A 389 -13.35 -16.49 -6.43
CA TYR A 389 -13.38 -17.93 -6.19
C TYR A 389 -12.70 -18.22 -4.85
N ASP A 390 -13.42 -18.79 -3.90
CA ASP A 390 -12.94 -19.20 -2.58
C ASP A 390 -12.47 -20.66 -2.54
N SER A 391 -12.59 -21.37 -3.66
CA SER A 391 -12.14 -22.75 -3.84
C SER A 391 -11.37 -22.91 -5.16
N PRO A 392 -10.32 -23.74 -5.18
CA PRO A 392 -9.56 -24.00 -6.40
C PRO A 392 -10.38 -24.87 -7.36
N GLY A 393 -10.31 -24.59 -8.65
CA GLY A 393 -10.92 -25.42 -9.69
C GLY A 393 -11.20 -24.63 -10.96
N TRP A 394 -11.10 -25.32 -12.09
CA TRP A 394 -11.39 -24.73 -13.40
C TRP A 394 -12.87 -24.39 -13.55
N ASN A 395 -13.76 -25.26 -13.10
CA ASN A 395 -15.21 -25.15 -13.21
C ASN A 395 -15.85 -25.08 -11.81
N SER A 396 -15.29 -24.26 -10.94
CA SER A 396 -15.84 -24.02 -9.60
C SER A 396 -16.93 -22.96 -9.65
N LYS A 397 -17.77 -22.98 -8.64
CA LYS A 397 -18.75 -21.91 -8.37
C LYS A 397 -18.00 -20.66 -7.96
N ALA A 398 -18.62 -19.49 -8.16
CA ALA A 398 -18.01 -18.19 -7.89
C ALA A 398 -18.97 -17.30 -7.10
N TRP A 399 -18.39 -16.38 -6.38
CA TRP A 399 -19.05 -15.22 -5.79
C TRP A 399 -18.88 -14.03 -6.72
N CYS A 400 -19.92 -13.38 -7.15
CA CYS A 400 -19.81 -12.28 -8.12
C CYS A 400 -20.69 -11.09 -7.80
N ASP A 401 -20.26 -9.94 -8.30
CA ASP A 401 -21.04 -8.73 -8.41
C ASP A 401 -20.79 -8.05 -9.75
N THR A 402 -21.63 -7.08 -10.12
CA THR A 402 -21.53 -6.32 -11.36
C THR A 402 -21.37 -4.83 -11.07
N PHE A 403 -20.67 -4.13 -11.93
CA PHE A 403 -20.49 -2.69 -11.83
C PHE A 403 -20.56 -2.00 -13.19
N ASP A 404 -21.12 -0.80 -13.21
CA ASP A 404 -21.16 0.06 -14.36
C ASP A 404 -19.90 0.90 -14.47
N THR A 405 -19.55 1.27 -15.70
CA THR A 405 -18.45 2.20 -15.96
C THR A 405 -18.93 3.40 -16.76
N VAL A 406 -18.16 4.50 -16.68
CA VAL A 406 -18.38 5.70 -17.49
C VAL A 406 -17.22 5.82 -18.49
N GLU A 407 -17.58 6.08 -19.77
CA GLU A 407 -16.61 6.14 -20.84
C GLU A 407 -15.57 7.25 -20.59
N GLY A 408 -14.30 6.87 -20.61
CA GLY A 408 -13.16 7.78 -20.47
C GLY A 408 -12.88 8.28 -19.06
N GLU A 409 -13.69 7.93 -18.05
CA GLU A 409 -13.54 8.42 -16.68
C GLU A 409 -12.84 7.42 -15.76
N TRP A 410 -11.93 7.92 -14.92
CA TRP A 410 -11.35 7.17 -13.82
C TRP A 410 -12.30 7.13 -12.62
N MET A 411 -12.60 5.94 -12.13
CA MET A 411 -13.49 5.74 -10.99
C MET A 411 -12.99 4.66 -10.04
N ASP A 412 -13.35 4.78 -8.77
CA ASP A 412 -13.21 3.72 -7.78
C ASP A 412 -14.50 2.89 -7.74
N VAL A 413 -14.35 1.60 -7.91
CA VAL A 413 -15.46 0.63 -7.85
C VAL A 413 -15.26 -0.25 -6.64
N ASP A 414 -16.18 -0.22 -5.70
CA ASP A 414 -16.20 -1.11 -4.56
C ASP A 414 -17.06 -2.34 -4.86
N ILE A 415 -16.52 -3.51 -4.54
CA ILE A 415 -17.19 -4.82 -4.61
C ILE A 415 -17.32 -5.35 -3.17
N PRO A 416 -18.40 -5.02 -2.45
CA PRO A 416 -18.59 -5.47 -1.06
C PRO A 416 -18.76 -6.99 -1.01
N PHE A 417 -18.20 -7.63 0.03
CA PHE A 417 -18.27 -9.08 0.15
C PHE A 417 -19.66 -9.59 0.59
N ASP A 418 -20.46 -8.74 1.21
CA ASP A 418 -21.82 -9.05 1.67
C ASP A 418 -22.87 -8.95 0.55
N THR A 419 -22.58 -8.21 -0.54
CA THR A 419 -23.48 -8.11 -1.72
C THR A 419 -23.25 -9.22 -2.74
N LEU A 420 -22.17 -9.99 -2.60
CA LEU A 420 -21.77 -11.02 -3.55
C LEU A 420 -22.83 -12.10 -3.72
N LYS A 421 -23.12 -12.48 -4.96
CA LYS A 421 -24.06 -13.54 -5.33
C LYS A 421 -23.30 -14.80 -5.71
N TYR A 422 -23.65 -15.92 -5.05
CA TYR A 422 -23.06 -17.21 -5.35
C TYR A 422 -23.68 -17.82 -6.59
N ASN A 423 -22.87 -18.18 -7.57
CA ASN A 423 -23.36 -18.66 -8.84
C ASN A 423 -22.48 -19.78 -9.42
N PHE A 424 -23.10 -20.53 -10.32
CA PHE A 424 -22.41 -21.50 -11.15
C PHE A 424 -22.64 -21.12 -12.62
N ARG A 425 -21.61 -20.62 -13.28
CA ARG A 425 -21.68 -20.01 -14.62
C ARG A 425 -22.55 -18.74 -14.59
N THR A 426 -23.79 -18.81 -15.11
CA THR A 426 -24.75 -17.69 -15.13
C THR A 426 -25.98 -17.93 -14.27
N GLU A 427 -26.06 -19.05 -13.55
CA GLU A 427 -27.19 -19.42 -12.72
C GLU A 427 -26.90 -19.20 -11.24
N SER A 428 -27.78 -18.51 -10.54
CA SER A 428 -27.71 -18.35 -9.09
C SER A 428 -27.90 -19.68 -8.39
N VAL A 429 -27.07 -19.95 -7.38
CA VAL A 429 -27.14 -21.17 -6.59
C VAL A 429 -28.04 -20.92 -5.39
N LYS A 430 -29.06 -21.77 -5.20
CA LYS A 430 -29.91 -21.76 -4.02
C LYS A 430 -29.09 -22.22 -2.79
N ASP A 431 -29.37 -21.65 -1.65
CA ASP A 431 -28.73 -21.97 -0.37
C ASP A 431 -27.18 -21.93 -0.44
N PRO A 432 -26.59 -20.75 -0.70
CA PRO A 432 -25.14 -20.62 -0.79
C PRO A 432 -24.48 -20.89 0.57
N PRO A 433 -23.26 -21.46 0.58
CA PRO A 433 -22.47 -21.51 1.79
C PRO A 433 -22.08 -20.09 2.25
N ALA A 434 -21.51 -19.94 3.41
CA ALA A 434 -20.89 -18.66 3.78
C ALA A 434 -19.66 -18.37 2.90
N PHE A 435 -19.48 -17.11 2.49
CA PHE A 435 -18.30 -16.69 1.74
C PHE A 435 -17.05 -16.81 2.58
N SER A 436 -16.05 -17.56 2.10
CA SER A 436 -14.80 -17.78 2.81
C SER A 436 -13.75 -16.75 2.43
N LYS A 437 -13.66 -15.67 3.20
CA LYS A 437 -12.64 -14.62 3.02
C LYS A 437 -11.20 -15.13 3.20
N SER A 438 -10.99 -16.22 3.96
CA SER A 438 -9.65 -16.75 4.30
C SER A 438 -9.06 -17.67 3.24
N THR A 439 -9.84 -18.06 2.22
CA THR A 439 -9.43 -19.09 1.23
C THR A 439 -9.56 -18.64 -0.20
N ILE A 440 -9.39 -17.35 -0.48
CA ILE A 440 -9.54 -16.81 -1.83
C ILE A 440 -8.52 -17.45 -2.77
N SER A 441 -9.03 -18.10 -3.79
CA SER A 441 -8.24 -18.88 -4.75
C SER A 441 -7.93 -18.11 -6.02
N SER A 442 -8.92 -17.43 -6.63
CA SER A 442 -8.72 -16.69 -7.89
C SER A 442 -9.77 -15.61 -8.10
N PHE A 443 -9.48 -14.70 -9.03
CA PHE A 443 -10.34 -13.62 -9.46
C PHE A 443 -10.62 -13.71 -10.95
N GLN A 444 -11.79 -13.25 -11.39
CA GLN A 444 -12.16 -13.14 -12.79
C GLN A 444 -12.90 -11.84 -13.06
N LEU A 445 -12.52 -11.15 -14.12
CA LEU A 445 -13.19 -9.97 -14.65
C LEU A 445 -13.78 -10.32 -16.02
N MET A 446 -15.05 -9.98 -16.27
CA MET A 446 -15.78 -10.42 -17.44
C MET A 446 -16.65 -9.29 -18.00
N LEU A 447 -16.64 -9.14 -19.32
CA LEU A 447 -17.71 -8.45 -20.07
C LEU A 447 -18.58 -9.52 -20.73
N SER A 448 -19.88 -9.52 -20.45
CA SER A 448 -20.80 -10.55 -20.92
C SER A 448 -22.13 -9.97 -21.33
N LYS A 449 -22.72 -10.51 -22.40
CA LYS A 449 -24.08 -10.23 -22.85
C LYS A 449 -25.12 -10.56 -21.78
N PHE A 450 -24.84 -11.53 -20.90
CA PHE A 450 -25.75 -11.96 -19.86
C PHE A 450 -25.20 -11.66 -18.46
N GLU A 451 -26.08 -11.23 -17.59
CA GLU A 451 -25.91 -11.22 -16.14
C GLU A 451 -26.28 -12.59 -15.55
N LEU A 452 -26.72 -12.61 -14.29
CA LEU A 452 -27.20 -13.83 -13.65
C LEU A 452 -28.63 -14.17 -14.10
N ASP A 453 -28.96 -15.47 -14.06
CA ASP A 453 -30.30 -16.03 -14.29
C ASP A 453 -30.87 -15.65 -15.66
N GLY A 454 -30.00 -15.56 -16.67
CA GLY A 454 -30.40 -15.29 -18.05
C GLY A 454 -30.80 -13.86 -18.35
N LYS A 455 -30.68 -12.94 -17.40
CA LYS A 455 -30.93 -11.51 -17.64
C LYS A 455 -29.92 -10.94 -18.61
N LEU A 456 -30.38 -10.06 -19.50
CA LEU A 456 -29.47 -9.33 -20.38
C LEU A 456 -28.72 -8.26 -19.59
N ASN A 457 -27.46 -8.09 -19.89
CA ASN A 457 -26.67 -6.97 -19.39
C ASN A 457 -27.15 -5.68 -20.08
N PRO A 458 -27.70 -4.70 -19.36
CA PRO A 458 -28.31 -3.50 -19.97
C PRO A 458 -27.27 -2.60 -20.66
N ASN A 459 -25.99 -2.64 -20.21
CA ASN A 459 -24.92 -1.81 -20.74
C ASN A 459 -23.89 -2.65 -21.51
N PHE A 460 -24.36 -3.67 -22.24
CA PHE A 460 -23.52 -4.51 -23.09
C PHE A 460 -23.51 -4.03 -24.53
N SER A 461 -22.32 -3.77 -25.07
CA SER A 461 -22.10 -3.55 -26.49
C SER A 461 -21.20 -4.63 -27.08
N ALA A 462 -21.62 -5.24 -28.20
CA ALA A 462 -20.76 -6.12 -28.96
C ALA A 462 -19.74 -5.29 -29.76
N GLY A 463 -18.54 -5.79 -29.96
CA GLY A 463 -17.47 -5.12 -30.68
C GLY A 463 -16.23 -4.86 -29.82
N PRO A 464 -15.43 -3.86 -30.18
CA PRO A 464 -14.25 -3.47 -29.40
C PRO A 464 -14.63 -2.98 -28.01
N PHE A 465 -13.81 -3.31 -27.02
CA PHE A 465 -13.96 -2.85 -25.64
C PHE A 465 -12.59 -2.59 -25.00
N GLU A 466 -12.55 -1.71 -24.01
CA GLU A 466 -11.33 -1.43 -23.25
C GLU A 466 -11.63 -1.00 -21.82
N LEU A 467 -11.19 -1.78 -20.84
CA LEU A 467 -11.19 -1.41 -19.43
C LEU A 467 -9.76 -1.26 -18.96
N THR A 468 -9.39 -0.05 -18.56
CA THR A 468 -8.06 0.24 -18.01
C THR A 468 -8.09 0.11 -16.48
N ILE A 469 -7.14 -0.63 -15.89
CA ILE A 469 -7.10 -0.95 -14.46
C ILE A 469 -5.79 -0.45 -13.87
N SER A 470 -5.85 0.49 -12.94
CA SER A 470 -4.68 1.00 -12.21
C SER A 470 -4.31 0.10 -11.03
N SER A 471 -5.31 -0.33 -10.26
CA SER A 471 -5.08 -1.20 -9.08
C SER A 471 -6.33 -1.99 -8.67
N ILE A 472 -6.10 -3.10 -7.95
CA ILE A 472 -7.12 -3.85 -7.21
C ILE A 472 -6.61 -4.00 -5.78
N LYS A 473 -7.40 -3.52 -4.80
CA LYS A 473 -7.07 -3.55 -3.36
C LYS A 473 -8.17 -4.26 -2.58
N ALA A 474 -7.81 -4.99 -1.51
CA ALA A 474 -8.76 -5.40 -0.49
C ALA A 474 -8.88 -4.25 0.52
N VAL A 475 -10.10 -3.80 0.80
CA VAL A 475 -10.39 -2.61 1.61
C VAL A 475 -11.48 -2.90 2.65
N SER A 476 -11.56 -2.03 3.67
CA SER A 476 -12.68 -1.98 4.60
C SER A 476 -13.51 -0.74 4.30
N ILE A 477 -14.76 -0.93 3.83
CA ILE A 477 -15.67 0.14 3.40
C ILE A 477 -16.85 0.34 4.36
N GLY A 478 -17.17 -0.68 5.15
CA GLY A 478 -18.28 -0.68 6.11
C GLY A 478 -17.74 -0.56 7.54
N GLY A 479 -17.38 0.65 7.97
CA GLY A 479 -16.86 0.88 9.31
C GLY A 479 -17.92 0.79 10.41
N SER A 480 -18.37 -0.41 10.77
CA SER A 480 -19.05 -0.62 12.06
C SER A 480 -18.05 -0.87 13.21
N GLU A 481 -16.81 -1.25 12.90
CA GLU A 481 -15.75 -1.41 13.89
C GLU A 481 -14.89 -0.13 13.96
N PRO A 482 -14.56 0.35 15.16
CA PRO A 482 -13.67 1.50 15.32
C PRO A 482 -12.33 1.26 14.63
N GLN A 483 -12.05 2.04 13.60
CA GLN A 483 -10.82 1.89 12.82
C GLN A 483 -9.70 2.68 13.48
N ASN A 484 -8.56 2.05 13.74
CA ASN A 484 -7.36 2.73 14.24
C ASN A 484 -6.83 3.74 13.22
N SER A 485 -6.24 4.82 13.72
CA SER A 485 -5.44 5.72 12.88
C SER A 485 -4.31 4.98 12.18
N ARG A 486 -4.12 5.29 10.92
CA ARG A 486 -3.03 4.75 10.10
C ARG A 486 -2.01 5.81 9.69
N PHE A 487 -2.38 7.08 9.86
CA PHE A 487 -1.54 8.23 9.57
C PHE A 487 -1.55 9.19 10.76
N VAL A 488 -0.51 9.18 11.58
CA VAL A 488 -0.34 10.12 12.69
C VAL A 488 0.56 11.25 12.24
N HIS A 489 0.05 12.49 12.25
CA HIS A 489 0.80 13.67 11.86
C HIS A 489 1.12 14.54 13.07
N LEU A 490 2.39 14.87 13.25
CA LEU A 490 2.85 15.82 14.27
C LEU A 490 2.92 17.23 13.70
N SER A 491 1.94 18.05 14.07
CA SER A 491 1.84 19.47 13.74
C SER A 491 2.39 20.34 14.85
N SER A 492 1.71 21.42 15.22
CA SER A 492 2.07 22.33 16.32
C SER A 492 0.84 23.01 16.90
N ALA A 493 0.79 23.21 18.20
CA ALA A 493 -0.16 24.15 18.80
C ALA A 493 0.11 25.57 18.28
N GLY A 494 -0.95 26.33 18.08
CA GLY A 494 -0.89 27.69 17.57
C GLY A 494 -1.14 27.84 16.08
N VAL A 495 -1.33 26.76 15.31
CA VAL A 495 -1.48 26.82 13.83
C VAL A 495 -2.72 27.57 13.37
N THR A 496 -3.78 27.62 14.20
CA THR A 496 -5.03 28.34 13.86
C THR A 496 -5.12 29.73 14.49
N ARG A 497 -4.09 30.19 15.19
CA ARG A 497 -4.12 31.46 15.95
C ARG A 497 -3.68 32.68 15.17
N PRO A 498 -2.74 32.63 14.21
CA PRO A 498 -2.41 33.80 13.41
C PRO A 498 -3.65 34.39 12.72
N GLY A 499 -3.87 35.71 12.86
CA GLY A 499 -5.03 36.40 12.29
C GLY A 499 -6.37 36.16 12.97
N ARG A 500 -6.44 35.39 14.05
CA ARG A 500 -7.67 35.13 14.81
C ARG A 500 -8.13 36.40 15.56
N PRO A 501 -9.36 36.87 15.30
CA PRO A 501 -9.76 38.24 15.70
C PRO A 501 -9.99 38.41 17.21
N ASP A 502 -10.21 37.35 17.95
CA ASP A 502 -10.50 37.34 19.39
C ASP A 502 -9.27 37.13 20.28
N LEU A 503 -8.06 37.08 19.67
CA LEU A 503 -6.82 36.87 20.40
C LEU A 503 -6.02 38.13 20.60
N ASP A 504 -5.50 38.31 21.83
CA ASP A 504 -4.45 39.26 22.12
C ASP A 504 -3.12 38.68 21.57
N ILE A 505 -2.68 39.18 20.43
CA ILE A 505 -1.50 38.68 19.74
C ILE A 505 -0.23 38.84 20.57
N ASP A 506 -0.14 39.90 21.42
CA ASP A 506 1.04 40.14 22.23
C ASP A 506 1.19 39.14 23.37
N ALA A 507 0.08 38.54 23.78
CA ALA A 507 0.03 37.47 24.79
C ALA A 507 0.30 36.07 24.19
N GLU A 508 0.44 35.96 22.84
CA GLU A 508 0.66 34.69 22.16
C GLU A 508 2.14 34.28 22.16
N PRO A 509 2.43 32.96 22.03
CA PRO A 509 3.79 32.48 21.88
C PRO A 509 4.50 33.10 20.67
N PRO A 510 5.85 33.21 20.69
CA PRO A 510 6.61 33.85 19.61
C PRO A 510 6.31 33.35 18.21
N ALA A 511 6.09 32.05 18.04
CA ALA A 511 5.76 31.46 16.74
C ALA A 511 4.46 32.01 16.15
N VAL A 512 3.47 32.33 16.99
CA VAL A 512 2.18 32.91 16.56
C VAL A 512 2.37 34.39 16.21
N ARG A 513 3.06 35.15 17.08
CA ARG A 513 3.30 36.57 16.88
C ARG A 513 4.18 36.89 15.67
N MET A 514 5.13 36.01 15.38
CA MET A 514 6.16 36.17 14.34
C MET A 514 5.91 35.23 13.15
N ASN A 515 4.66 34.81 12.91
CA ASN A 515 4.37 33.85 11.85
C ASN A 515 4.81 34.33 10.46
N ASP A 516 4.64 35.61 10.16
CA ASP A 516 5.12 36.27 8.93
C ASP A 516 6.65 36.27 8.82
N MET A 517 7.35 36.61 9.91
CA MET A 517 8.81 36.59 9.99
C MET A 517 9.38 35.17 9.88
N LEU A 518 8.60 34.15 10.26
CA LEU A 518 8.90 32.74 10.12
C LEU A 518 8.41 32.16 8.78
N SER A 519 8.27 32.99 7.76
CA SER A 519 7.83 32.60 6.41
C SER A 519 6.49 31.84 6.44
N TYR A 520 5.57 32.30 7.30
CA TYR A 520 4.23 31.70 7.49
C TYR A 520 4.24 30.22 7.90
N LEU A 521 5.18 29.85 8.77
CA LEU A 521 5.38 28.47 9.22
C LEU A 521 4.08 27.83 9.72
N LEU A 522 3.34 28.52 10.61
CA LEU A 522 2.11 27.96 11.18
C LEU A 522 0.98 27.87 10.14
N THR A 523 0.91 28.81 9.21
CA THR A 523 -0.05 28.80 8.10
C THR A 523 0.16 27.58 7.20
N TYR A 524 1.43 27.31 6.81
CA TYR A 524 1.73 26.15 5.98
C TYR A 524 1.60 24.82 6.72
N LYS A 525 1.82 24.78 8.05
CA LYS A 525 1.49 23.61 8.87
C LYS A 525 -0.02 23.34 8.85
N LEU A 526 -0.84 24.37 9.07
CA LEU A 526 -2.30 24.22 9.01
C LEU A 526 -2.77 23.73 7.64
N LYS A 527 -2.17 24.26 6.56
CA LYS A 527 -2.47 23.81 5.20
C LYS A 527 -2.06 22.34 4.96
N GLY A 528 -0.95 21.92 5.54
CA GLY A 528 -0.53 20.52 5.55
C GLY A 528 -1.49 19.60 6.32
N GLU A 529 -2.01 20.06 7.45
CA GLU A 529 -3.05 19.32 8.18
C GLU A 529 -4.30 19.12 7.33
N ASP A 530 -4.70 20.13 6.52
CA ASP A 530 -5.85 20.00 5.62
C ASP A 530 -5.62 18.95 4.54
N VAL A 531 -4.40 18.82 4.05
CA VAL A 531 -4.04 17.73 3.13
C VAL A 531 -4.27 16.36 3.79
N VAL A 532 -3.86 16.20 5.05
CA VAL A 532 -4.07 14.95 5.78
C VAL A 532 -5.56 14.69 6.00
N ARG A 533 -6.34 15.68 6.46
CA ARG A 533 -7.79 15.55 6.70
C ARG A 533 -8.55 15.17 5.43
N ASN A 534 -8.19 15.77 4.29
CA ASN A 534 -8.87 15.56 3.02
C ASN A 534 -8.37 14.32 2.24
N SER A 535 -7.39 13.60 2.78
CA SER A 535 -6.77 12.45 2.10
C SER A 535 -7.62 11.18 2.08
N GLY A 536 -8.64 11.10 2.93
CA GLY A 536 -9.39 9.87 3.18
C GLY A 536 -8.62 8.80 3.96
N LEU A 537 -7.38 9.10 4.41
CA LEU A 537 -6.61 8.20 5.28
C LEU A 537 -7.18 8.24 6.71
N PRO A 538 -7.31 7.08 7.40
CA PRO A 538 -7.57 7.07 8.83
C PRO A 538 -6.42 7.78 9.56
N HIS A 539 -6.70 8.93 10.20
CA HIS A 539 -5.64 9.81 10.66
C HIS A 539 -5.86 10.38 12.06
N THR A 540 -4.76 10.80 12.69
CA THR A 540 -4.74 11.63 13.90
C THR A 540 -3.76 12.78 13.69
N ILE A 541 -4.14 13.98 14.07
CA ILE A 541 -3.28 15.17 14.05
C ILE A 541 -3.02 15.60 15.49
N ILE A 542 -1.76 15.55 15.89
CA ILE A 542 -1.31 15.96 17.22
C ILE A 542 -0.59 17.30 17.10
N ARG A 543 -1.00 18.26 17.90
CA ARG A 543 -0.43 19.62 17.98
C ARG A 543 0.29 19.80 19.31
N PRO A 544 1.57 19.46 19.42
CA PRO A 544 2.34 19.69 20.63
C PRO A 544 2.50 21.18 20.92
N CYS A 545 2.45 21.56 22.19
CA CYS A 545 3.00 22.82 22.67
C CYS A 545 4.54 22.81 22.60
N ALA A 546 5.23 23.78 23.21
CA ALA A 546 6.68 23.88 23.14
C ALA A 546 7.38 22.58 23.58
N LEU A 547 8.20 22.00 22.71
CA LEU A 547 8.87 20.72 22.94
C LEU A 547 10.11 20.86 23.82
N THR A 548 10.21 20.07 24.89
CA THR A 548 11.36 20.03 25.81
C THR A 548 12.14 18.71 25.71
N GLU A 549 13.32 18.67 26.33
CA GLU A 549 14.15 17.46 26.51
C GLU A 549 13.95 16.86 27.93
N GLU A 550 12.90 17.28 28.65
CA GLU A 550 12.54 16.70 29.94
C GLU A 550 12.13 15.23 29.78
N PRO A 551 12.28 14.39 30.80
CA PRO A 551 11.79 13.01 30.78
C PRO A 551 10.29 12.91 30.51
N ALA A 552 9.82 11.76 30.04
CA ALA A 552 8.39 11.46 29.91
C ALA A 552 7.70 11.35 31.27
N GLY A 553 6.38 11.38 31.27
CA GLY A 553 5.56 11.00 32.40
C GLY A 553 4.95 12.18 33.16
N ALA A 554 5.20 13.43 32.78
CA ALA A 554 4.53 14.59 33.39
C ALA A 554 3.01 14.50 33.17
N PRO A 555 2.19 14.94 34.15
CA PRO A 555 0.75 15.04 33.96
C PRO A 555 0.42 15.79 32.66
N MET A 556 -0.52 15.25 31.86
CA MET A 556 -0.79 15.72 30.51
C MET A 556 -2.19 16.31 30.40
N ILE A 557 -2.30 17.46 29.75
CA ILE A 557 -3.56 18.07 29.33
C ILE A 557 -3.67 17.96 27.81
N VAL A 558 -4.79 17.41 27.36
CA VAL A 558 -5.16 17.34 25.95
C VAL A 558 -6.41 18.21 25.75
N ALA A 559 -6.42 19.03 24.71
CA ALA A 559 -7.53 19.93 24.39
C ALA A 559 -7.73 20.02 22.86
N GLN A 560 -8.87 20.59 22.47
CA GLN A 560 -9.21 20.85 21.08
C GLN A 560 -9.56 22.33 20.89
N GLY A 561 -9.45 22.85 19.65
CA GLY A 561 -9.77 24.23 19.33
C GLY A 561 -8.57 25.18 19.35
N ASP A 562 -7.37 24.67 19.54
CA ASP A 562 -6.09 25.39 19.51
C ASP A 562 -6.01 26.54 20.54
N ASN A 563 -6.39 26.24 21.80
CA ASN A 563 -6.49 27.27 22.86
C ASN A 563 -5.45 27.12 23.97
N ILE A 564 -4.70 26.03 24.06
CA ILE A 564 -3.75 25.79 25.16
C ILE A 564 -2.33 26.21 24.80
N LYS A 565 -1.61 26.71 25.82
CA LYS A 565 -0.21 27.15 25.77
C LYS A 565 0.57 26.43 26.87
N GLY A 566 1.81 26.06 26.62
CA GLY A 566 2.65 25.36 27.59
C GLY A 566 3.82 24.64 26.96
N LYS A 567 4.32 23.63 27.66
CA LYS A 567 5.41 22.77 27.20
C LYS A 567 5.03 21.30 27.30
N ILE A 568 5.76 20.45 26.58
CA ILE A 568 5.59 18.99 26.62
C ILE A 568 6.92 18.31 26.26
N SER A 569 7.20 17.18 26.88
CA SER A 569 8.38 16.37 26.56
C SER A 569 8.29 15.75 25.17
N ARG A 570 9.42 15.64 24.48
CA ARG A 570 9.53 14.89 23.22
C ARG A 570 9.29 13.39 23.40
N ASP A 571 9.61 12.86 24.57
CA ASP A 571 9.36 11.46 24.90
C ASP A 571 7.85 11.22 25.08
N ASP A 572 7.13 12.13 25.76
CA ASP A 572 5.67 12.08 25.89
C ASP A 572 4.96 12.14 24.53
N ILE A 573 5.44 12.99 23.63
CA ILE A 573 4.85 13.08 22.27
C ILE A 573 5.12 11.83 21.46
N ALA A 574 6.29 11.21 21.60
CA ALA A 574 6.59 9.96 20.92
C ALA A 574 5.69 8.81 21.41
N GLU A 575 5.48 8.70 22.72
CA GLU A 575 4.57 7.73 23.31
C GLU A 575 3.14 7.96 22.85
N LEU A 576 2.64 9.21 22.91
CA LEU A 576 1.29 9.58 22.47
C LEU A 576 1.07 9.31 20.98
N ALA A 577 2.05 9.58 20.12
CA ALA A 577 1.96 9.30 18.69
C ALA A 577 1.86 7.80 18.39
N VAL A 578 2.56 6.98 19.16
CA VAL A 578 2.47 5.52 19.04
C VAL A 578 1.14 5.02 19.59
N GLU A 579 0.68 5.52 20.73
CA GLU A 579 -0.63 5.16 21.29
C GLU A 579 -1.79 5.56 20.35
N ALA A 580 -1.68 6.69 19.63
CA ALA A 580 -2.66 7.08 18.63
C ALA A 580 -2.80 6.09 17.46
N LEU A 581 -1.75 5.34 17.13
CA LEU A 581 -1.85 4.22 16.18
C LEU A 581 -2.57 3.00 16.79
N LEU A 582 -2.45 2.80 18.10
CA LEU A 582 -2.92 1.60 18.78
C LEU A 582 -4.37 1.72 19.29
N LYS A 583 -4.89 2.95 19.41
CA LYS A 583 -6.21 3.24 19.96
C LYS A 583 -7.18 3.68 18.87
N PRO A 584 -8.31 2.98 18.66
CA PRO A 584 -9.31 3.39 17.67
C PRO A 584 -9.93 4.75 17.98
N ASP A 585 -10.04 5.12 19.27
CA ASP A 585 -10.58 6.41 19.72
C ASP A 585 -9.78 7.61 19.21
N ALA A 586 -8.52 7.41 18.78
CA ALA A 586 -7.69 8.48 18.24
C ALA A 586 -8.02 8.82 16.77
N ASN A 587 -8.74 7.95 16.05
CA ASN A 587 -8.99 8.15 14.63
C ASN A 587 -9.89 9.37 14.36
N GLY A 588 -9.51 10.18 13.38
CA GLY A 588 -10.23 11.41 12.99
C GLY A 588 -10.05 12.58 13.96
N LEU A 589 -9.19 12.43 14.98
CA LEU A 589 -8.97 13.51 15.96
C LEU A 589 -7.91 14.52 15.50
N THR A 590 -8.15 15.77 15.85
CA THR A 590 -7.15 16.86 15.90
C THR A 590 -7.18 17.44 17.30
N PHE A 591 -6.02 17.50 17.97
CA PHE A 591 -5.94 18.01 19.34
C PHE A 591 -4.57 18.57 19.68
N GLU A 592 -4.54 19.48 20.63
CA GLU A 592 -3.36 20.06 21.25
C GLU A 592 -3.00 19.32 22.53
N VAL A 593 -1.69 19.31 22.85
CA VAL A 593 -1.20 18.64 24.06
C VAL A 593 -0.10 19.45 24.75
N LYS A 594 -0.18 19.51 26.07
CA LYS A 594 0.85 20.09 26.96
C LYS A 594 1.00 19.26 28.22
N SER A 595 2.11 19.46 28.98
CA SER A 595 2.17 19.04 30.37
C SER A 595 1.35 19.98 31.27
N ASP A 596 0.75 19.44 32.33
CA ASP A 596 0.03 20.23 33.33
C ASP A 596 1.02 20.80 34.38
N LEU A 597 2.08 21.40 33.86
CA LEU A 597 3.10 22.06 34.68
C LEU A 597 3.34 23.47 34.18
N ALA A 598 3.65 24.36 35.08
CA ALA A 598 4.10 25.70 34.71
C ALA A 598 5.39 25.58 33.84
N PHE A 599 5.57 26.54 32.93
CA PHE A 599 6.71 26.48 31.99
C PHE A 599 8.07 26.46 32.72
N SER A 600 8.17 27.15 33.88
CA SER A 600 9.35 27.24 34.73
C SER A 600 9.58 26.01 35.62
N THR A 601 8.60 25.12 35.76
CA THR A 601 8.73 23.93 36.61
C THR A 601 9.43 22.83 35.83
N LEU A 602 10.58 22.34 36.33
CA LEU A 602 11.28 21.21 35.77
C LEU A 602 10.58 19.91 36.17
N TRP A 603 10.54 18.98 35.26
CA TRP A 603 10.07 17.63 35.50
C TRP A 603 11.26 16.66 35.54
N GLU A 604 11.41 15.95 36.62
CA GLU A 604 12.56 15.06 36.89
C GLU A 604 12.29 13.60 36.48
N GLY A 605 11.07 13.28 36.07
CA GLY A 605 10.64 11.94 35.63
C GLY A 605 9.61 11.31 36.56
N VAL A 606 9.12 10.15 36.16
CA VAL A 606 8.10 9.39 36.87
C VAL A 606 8.74 8.60 38.00
N PRO A 607 8.21 8.63 39.25
CA PRO A 607 8.65 7.74 40.30
C PRO A 607 8.58 6.27 39.87
N GLU A 608 9.54 5.47 40.33
CA GLU A 608 9.56 4.03 40.04
C GLU A 608 8.27 3.34 40.52
N GLY A 609 7.67 2.51 39.68
CA GLY A 609 6.41 1.81 39.98
C GLY A 609 5.13 2.61 39.71
N SER A 610 5.24 3.81 39.12
CA SER A 610 4.04 4.56 38.70
C SER A 610 3.26 3.81 37.61
N PRO A 611 1.91 3.87 37.63
CA PRO A 611 1.10 3.23 36.59
C PRO A 611 1.32 3.88 35.22
N SER A 612 1.13 3.11 34.15
CA SER A 612 1.11 3.65 32.78
C SER A 612 -0.05 4.61 32.60
N ARG A 613 0.11 5.59 31.70
CA ARG A 613 -0.96 6.55 31.39
C ARG A 613 -2.18 5.87 30.80
N PRO A 614 -3.39 6.26 31.26
CA PRO A 614 -4.65 5.72 30.72
C PRO A 614 -5.03 6.47 29.42
N TYR A 615 -4.32 6.23 28.32
CA TYR A 615 -4.54 6.94 27.05
C TYR A 615 -5.97 6.82 26.50
N GLY A 616 -6.70 5.73 26.79
CA GLY A 616 -8.12 5.62 26.45
C GLY A 616 -8.99 6.65 27.15
N GLU A 617 -8.70 6.95 28.41
CA GLU A 617 -9.42 7.97 29.18
C GLU A 617 -9.04 9.40 28.73
N ILE A 618 -7.81 9.58 28.23
CA ILE A 618 -7.31 10.87 27.74
C ILE A 618 -7.91 11.20 26.37
N LEU A 619 -7.98 10.23 25.45
CA LEU A 619 -8.43 10.43 24.08
C LEU A 619 -9.94 10.25 23.89
N GLY A 620 -10.57 9.37 24.66
CA GLY A 620 -11.99 9.02 24.53
C GLY A 620 -12.98 10.20 24.60
N PRO A 621 -12.75 11.24 25.44
CA PRO A 621 -13.62 12.42 25.50
C PRO A 621 -13.53 13.36 24.29
N LEU A 622 -12.50 13.23 23.45
CA LEU A 622 -12.25 14.12 22.32
C LEU A 622 -13.24 13.83 21.18
N LYS A 623 -13.53 14.86 20.40
CA LYS A 623 -14.52 14.81 19.31
C LYS A 623 -13.84 14.93 17.95
N GLN A 624 -14.30 14.14 16.99
CA GLN A 624 -13.92 14.29 15.59
C GLN A 624 -14.46 15.62 15.03
N GLY A 625 -13.76 16.20 14.06
CA GLY A 625 -14.16 17.41 13.35
C GLY A 625 -13.87 18.73 14.06
N LEU A 626 -13.47 18.74 15.34
CA LEU A 626 -13.04 19.96 16.02
C LEU A 626 -11.58 20.27 15.65
N THR A 627 -11.38 21.34 14.90
CA THR A 627 -10.07 21.69 14.31
C THR A 627 -9.49 23.01 14.79
N GLY A 628 -10.31 23.88 15.41
CA GLY A 628 -9.94 25.26 15.76
C GLY A 628 -9.95 26.23 14.57
N LYS A 629 -10.40 25.77 13.38
CA LYS A 629 -10.51 26.58 12.16
C LYS A 629 -11.86 27.26 11.99
N GLU A 630 -12.80 27.00 12.87
CA GLU A 630 -14.22 27.38 12.74
C GLU A 630 -14.40 28.90 12.54
N TRP A 631 -13.48 29.72 13.10
CA TRP A 631 -13.49 31.16 12.92
C TRP A 631 -13.11 31.64 11.50
N MET A 632 -12.45 30.77 10.71
CA MET A 632 -12.00 31.11 9.35
C MET A 632 -13.13 31.12 8.32
N GLY A 633 -14.25 30.40 8.62
CA GLY A 633 -15.33 30.19 7.65
C GLY A 633 -14.82 29.49 6.39
N ASP A 634 -15.21 29.99 5.23
CA ASP A 634 -14.80 29.44 3.92
C ASP A 634 -13.43 29.89 3.42
N LYS A 635 -12.70 30.67 4.21
CA LYS A 635 -11.38 31.18 3.85
C LYS A 635 -10.32 30.08 3.94
N THR A 636 -9.39 30.09 3.00
CA THR A 636 -8.17 29.28 3.10
C THR A 636 -7.29 29.77 4.29
N PRO A 637 -6.39 28.94 4.81
CA PRO A 637 -5.45 29.37 5.84
C PRO A 637 -4.65 30.61 5.46
N GLU A 638 -4.23 30.73 4.20
CA GLU A 638 -3.49 31.89 3.71
C GLU A 638 -4.34 33.16 3.73
N GLU A 639 -5.58 33.10 3.26
CA GLU A 639 -6.49 34.25 3.25
C GLU A 639 -6.86 34.69 4.67
N ALA A 640 -7.17 33.72 5.55
CA ALA A 640 -7.54 34.00 6.91
C ALA A 640 -6.39 34.58 7.74
N GLN A 641 -5.17 34.16 7.48
CA GLN A 641 -3.96 34.52 8.22
C GLN A 641 -3.11 35.61 7.52
N GLY A 642 -3.62 36.21 6.44
CA GLY A 642 -3.04 37.39 5.81
C GLY A 642 -1.73 37.15 5.05
N VAL A 643 -1.56 35.98 4.41
CA VAL A 643 -0.40 35.70 3.57
C VAL A 643 -0.44 36.61 2.33
N THR A 644 0.57 37.43 2.14
CA THR A 644 0.64 38.35 1.00
C THR A 644 0.99 37.62 -0.30
N THR A 645 0.51 38.14 -1.43
CA THR A 645 0.73 37.57 -2.78
C THR A 645 2.22 37.39 -3.13
N ALA A 646 3.11 38.19 -2.55
CA ALA A 646 4.55 38.07 -2.71
C ALA A 646 5.11 36.79 -2.08
N ALA A 647 4.59 36.39 -0.89
CA ALA A 647 4.97 35.20 -0.19
C ALA A 647 4.39 33.91 -0.82
N GLN A 648 3.32 34.02 -1.64
CA GLN A 648 2.76 32.89 -2.38
C GLN A 648 3.61 32.45 -3.58
N LYS A 649 4.47 33.35 -4.09
CA LYS A 649 5.32 33.13 -5.28
C LYS A 649 6.75 32.65 -4.94
N SER A 650 7.17 32.77 -3.71
CA SER A 650 8.45 32.25 -3.19
C SER A 650 8.31 30.84 -2.62
#